data_de5a082d2f67bc3cbe0ab4c60be50e4f
#
_entry.id   de5a082d2f67bc3cbe0ab4c60be50e4f
#
_cell.length_a   1.000
_cell.length_b   1.000
_cell.length_c   1.000
_cell.angle_alpha   90.00
_cell.angle_beta   90.00
_cell.angle_gamma   90.00
#
_symmetry.space_group_name_H-M   'P 1'
#
loop_
_entity.id
_entity.type
_entity.pdbx_description
1 polymer ?
#
loop_
_entity_poly.entity_id
_entity_poly.type
_entity_poly.pdbx_seq_one_letter_code
_entity_poly.pdbx_strand_id
1 'polypeptide(L)'
;MNIGASKPGYFPGEFGITKDDYLRWFKQIKEMNANVIRVYTLQMPEFYEALFEFNRYRIDPLYIIHGVWIDEELMLEEMNAFSPNIKNSFNNEIATIIDVIHGNAETEKVLGRGYGKYTKDISPYVIGYILGIEWDPYFVKSTNEINVEMDDFDGEYLYTNNASAIEMFFAQAGNHAIDYESKIYNMQKPIAFTNWLTTDPIDHENDVDEDNRIADINTENIKAKDSFKSGLFASYHIYPYYPDFLNYDSDYIEFLDEDGNKNSYKAYLRDLKSYHTVPIVVSEFGVPSSRGITHKDLSRGFNQGLVSEKDQGEMNVEMLNDIYDEGYAGAIVFSWQDEWFKRTWNTMDMDVQESRPYWGDRMTNEEYFGLLAFEPGKRKSVSYIDGKINEWNKKDIVSQSDNITLYMKSDEEYLYFRVNKKNLNLDKDEIFIPIDITPKSGSTTIENYDVIFNEKADFIIDIKGKDSSKVLINDYYDVSDFLFNEIRYESNDINSFKTIRQVVLGESILPKSGKIIPIQYVEVGNLIYGNGNPNSNEYNSLSDFIINGDDIEIRIPWLMLNISDPSNKMIIDDFNKSGEINHVEINKINIGVYVLEDMKQIQALDMKAYSWNKWIYPTYHERLKESYYILKEALKEF
;
A
#
# COMPACT_ATOMS: atom_id res chain seq x y z
N MET A 1 11.06 -2.76 -12.06
CA MET A 1 10.00 -3.23 -11.14
C MET A 1 10.60 -3.48 -9.76
N ASN A 2 10.05 -2.89 -8.72
CA ASN A 2 10.34 -3.28 -7.36
C ASN A 2 9.71 -4.66 -7.07
N ILE A 3 10.46 -5.56 -6.43
CA ILE A 3 9.98 -6.88 -6.00
C ILE A 3 9.97 -6.90 -4.48
N GLY A 4 8.80 -7.17 -3.89
CA GLY A 4 8.64 -7.31 -2.46
C GLY A 4 9.22 -8.62 -1.91
N ALA A 5 9.29 -8.71 -0.59
CA ALA A 5 9.95 -9.82 0.10
C ALA A 5 8.99 -10.96 0.50
N SER A 6 7.66 -10.80 0.32
CA SER A 6 6.67 -11.68 0.92
C SER A 6 5.49 -12.01 0.00
N LYS A 7 4.68 -12.97 0.41
CA LYS A 7 3.39 -13.34 -0.19
C LYS A 7 2.40 -13.72 0.91
N PRO A 8 1.07 -13.83 0.62
CA PRO A 8 0.07 -14.11 1.64
C PRO A 8 0.42 -15.30 2.54
N GLY A 9 0.21 -15.14 3.84
CA GLY A 9 0.54 -16.11 4.87
C GLY A 9 1.95 -16.00 5.45
N TYR A 10 2.76 -15.03 5.00
CA TYR A 10 4.14 -14.82 5.45
C TYR A 10 4.40 -13.36 5.78
N PHE A 11 5.09 -13.11 6.89
CA PHE A 11 5.70 -11.81 7.17
C PHE A 11 6.95 -11.57 6.30
N PRO A 12 7.39 -10.31 6.11
CA PRO A 12 8.54 -9.99 5.25
C PRO A 12 9.79 -10.80 5.58
N GLY A 13 10.09 -11.00 6.86
CA GLY A 13 11.25 -11.75 7.33
C GLY A 13 11.17 -13.28 7.17
N GLU A 14 10.01 -13.79 6.72
CA GLU A 14 9.80 -15.23 6.49
C GLU A 14 10.01 -15.65 5.03
N PHE A 15 10.02 -14.66 4.12
CA PHE A 15 10.33 -14.78 2.69
C PHE A 15 9.45 -15.73 1.85
N GLY A 16 8.57 -16.46 2.26
CA GLY A 16 7.64 -17.39 1.61
C GLY A 16 7.65 -17.62 0.09
N ILE A 17 8.50 -16.92 -0.67
CA ILE A 17 8.61 -16.94 -2.13
C ILE A 17 9.59 -18.05 -2.55
N THR A 18 9.16 -18.91 -3.46
CA THR A 18 9.99 -20.02 -3.95
C THR A 18 10.78 -19.65 -5.20
N LYS A 19 11.79 -20.45 -5.55
CA LYS A 19 12.53 -20.30 -6.81
C LYS A 19 11.64 -20.35 -8.04
N ASP A 20 10.63 -21.23 -8.04
CA ASP A 20 9.67 -21.36 -9.15
C ASP A 20 8.76 -20.13 -9.27
N ASP A 21 8.40 -19.49 -8.14
CA ASP A 21 7.67 -18.22 -8.14
C ASP A 21 8.54 -17.14 -8.82
N TYR A 22 9.80 -16.98 -8.41
CA TYR A 22 10.71 -16.01 -9.02
C TYR A 22 10.93 -16.24 -10.51
N LEU A 23 11.13 -17.48 -10.96
CA LEU A 23 11.30 -17.80 -12.38
C LEU A 23 10.06 -17.41 -13.21
N ARG A 24 8.88 -17.65 -12.67
CA ARG A 24 7.62 -17.26 -13.30
C ARG A 24 7.47 -15.74 -13.34
N TRP A 25 7.75 -15.04 -12.23
CA TRP A 25 7.68 -13.59 -12.13
C TRP A 25 8.69 -12.90 -13.04
N PHE A 26 9.94 -13.34 -13.08
CA PHE A 26 10.95 -12.78 -13.99
C PHE A 26 10.54 -12.90 -15.45
N LYS A 27 9.89 -14.02 -15.81
CA LYS A 27 9.34 -14.20 -17.14
C LYS A 27 8.24 -13.19 -17.44
N GLN A 28 7.29 -13.01 -16.53
CA GLN A 28 6.18 -12.07 -16.69
C GLN A 28 6.65 -10.61 -16.73
N ILE A 29 7.59 -10.23 -15.85
CA ILE A 29 8.23 -8.91 -15.84
C ILE A 29 8.95 -8.64 -17.17
N LYS A 30 9.68 -9.62 -17.69
CA LYS A 30 10.36 -9.47 -18.98
C LYS A 30 9.38 -9.43 -20.15
N GLU A 31 8.28 -10.17 -20.10
CA GLU A 31 7.18 -10.12 -21.08
C GLU A 31 6.45 -8.77 -21.08
N MET A 32 6.52 -8.02 -19.99
CA MET A 32 6.02 -6.65 -19.89
C MET A 32 6.95 -5.61 -20.52
N ASN A 33 8.12 -6.02 -21.03
CA ASN A 33 9.21 -5.19 -21.54
C ASN A 33 10.02 -4.45 -20.46
N ALA A 34 9.79 -4.71 -19.18
CA ALA A 34 10.66 -4.20 -18.13
C ALA A 34 12.06 -4.84 -18.23
N ASN A 35 13.10 -4.03 -18.03
CA ASN A 35 14.48 -4.45 -18.19
C ASN A 35 15.27 -4.51 -16.88
N VAL A 36 14.74 -3.93 -15.80
CA VAL A 36 15.37 -3.85 -14.47
C VAL A 36 14.37 -4.24 -13.38
N ILE A 37 14.87 -5.02 -12.42
CA ILE A 37 14.21 -5.23 -11.13
C ILE A 37 15.03 -4.55 -10.02
N ARG A 38 14.38 -4.20 -8.91
CA ARG A 38 15.01 -3.76 -7.68
C ARG A 38 14.56 -4.63 -6.52
N VAL A 39 15.48 -4.97 -5.65
CA VAL A 39 15.23 -5.53 -4.32
C VAL A 39 15.85 -4.63 -3.26
N TYR A 40 15.25 -4.61 -2.08
CA TYR A 40 15.61 -3.65 -1.01
C TYR A 40 16.72 -4.17 -0.11
N THR A 41 16.71 -5.48 0.16
CA THR A 41 17.56 -6.14 1.15
C THR A 41 17.99 -7.52 0.66
N LEU A 42 18.82 -8.18 1.45
CA LEU A 42 19.28 -9.53 1.21
C LEU A 42 18.09 -10.50 1.06
N GLN A 43 17.97 -11.10 -0.12
CA GLN A 43 16.97 -12.12 -0.43
C GLN A 43 17.47 -13.51 -0.08
N MET A 44 16.58 -14.51 -0.07
CA MET A 44 16.95 -15.90 0.09
C MET A 44 17.78 -16.39 -1.12
N PRO A 45 18.66 -17.43 -0.96
CA PRO A 45 19.47 -17.98 -2.04
C PRO A 45 18.70 -18.33 -3.31
N GLU A 46 17.42 -18.73 -3.17
CA GLU A 46 16.50 -19.08 -4.26
C GLU A 46 16.28 -17.93 -5.25
N PHE A 47 16.29 -16.68 -4.77
CA PHE A 47 16.19 -15.50 -5.63
C PHE A 47 17.39 -15.40 -6.58
N TYR A 48 18.60 -15.47 -6.03
CA TYR A 48 19.86 -15.35 -6.80
C TYR A 48 20.05 -16.53 -7.75
N GLU A 49 19.67 -17.72 -7.32
CA GLU A 49 19.65 -18.91 -8.18
C GLU A 49 18.67 -18.76 -9.34
N ALA A 50 17.46 -18.26 -9.07
CA ALA A 50 16.44 -18.02 -10.10
C ALA A 50 16.93 -16.97 -11.11
N LEU A 51 17.49 -15.84 -10.64
CA LEU A 51 17.98 -14.78 -11.51
C LEU A 51 19.16 -15.25 -12.39
N PHE A 52 20.11 -16.00 -11.80
CA PHE A 52 21.20 -16.61 -12.56
C PHE A 52 20.67 -17.57 -13.61
N GLU A 53 19.76 -18.47 -13.25
CA GLU A 53 19.19 -19.46 -14.17
C GLU A 53 18.41 -18.79 -15.30
N PHE A 54 17.62 -17.77 -14.98
CA PHE A 54 16.85 -17.02 -15.94
C PHE A 54 17.72 -16.30 -16.97
N ASN A 55 18.85 -15.71 -16.54
CA ASN A 55 19.69 -14.85 -17.35
C ASN A 55 20.80 -15.55 -18.13
N ARG A 56 21.37 -16.66 -17.61
CA ARG A 56 22.66 -17.26 -18.06
C ARG A 56 22.81 -17.52 -19.56
N TYR A 57 21.71 -17.62 -20.31
CA TYR A 57 21.72 -17.86 -21.76
C TYR A 57 20.94 -16.80 -22.55
N ARG A 58 20.54 -15.72 -21.90
CA ARG A 58 19.81 -14.64 -22.55
C ARG A 58 20.75 -13.61 -23.14
N ILE A 59 20.44 -13.17 -24.36
CA ILE A 59 21.10 -12.04 -25.01
C ILE A 59 20.59 -10.72 -24.38
N ASP A 60 19.33 -10.71 -23.96
CA ASP A 60 18.65 -9.60 -23.30
C ASP A 60 18.26 -10.00 -21.87
N PRO A 61 19.19 -9.88 -20.88
CA PRO A 61 18.96 -10.30 -19.50
C PRO A 61 18.03 -9.33 -18.78
N LEU A 62 17.46 -9.78 -17.65
CA LEU A 62 16.80 -8.96 -16.67
C LEU A 62 17.87 -8.45 -15.68
N TYR A 63 18.12 -7.16 -15.70
CA TYR A 63 19.09 -6.53 -14.79
C TYR A 63 18.51 -6.29 -13.41
N ILE A 64 19.39 -6.05 -12.45
CA ILE A 64 19.03 -5.77 -11.06
C ILE A 64 19.78 -4.54 -10.53
N ILE A 65 19.05 -3.69 -9.81
CA ILE A 65 19.61 -2.75 -8.84
C ILE A 65 19.38 -3.37 -7.46
N HIS A 66 20.47 -3.56 -6.71
CA HIS A 66 20.39 -4.19 -5.40
C HIS A 66 20.45 -3.16 -4.28
N GLY A 67 19.44 -3.17 -3.40
CA GLY A 67 19.43 -2.35 -2.20
C GLY A 67 20.33 -2.93 -1.11
N VAL A 68 20.82 -2.06 -0.24
CA VAL A 68 21.49 -2.42 1.00
C VAL A 68 20.77 -1.75 2.15
N TRP A 69 20.04 -2.54 2.92
CA TRP A 69 19.21 -2.04 4.02
C TRP A 69 20.06 -1.73 5.26
N ILE A 70 19.73 -0.68 5.98
CA ILE A 70 20.30 -0.40 7.30
C ILE A 70 19.39 -0.97 8.39
N ASP A 71 19.93 -1.30 9.54
CA ASP A 71 19.18 -1.76 10.70
C ASP A 71 18.40 -0.60 11.32
N GLU A 72 17.08 -0.55 11.02
CA GLU A 72 16.21 0.54 11.46
C GLU A 72 16.01 0.58 12.97
N GLU A 73 15.90 -0.59 13.61
CA GLU A 73 15.73 -0.68 15.06
C GLU A 73 16.92 -0.05 15.77
N LEU A 74 18.13 -0.42 15.35
CA LEU A 74 19.37 0.14 15.85
C LEU A 74 19.50 1.64 15.51
N MET A 75 19.06 2.04 14.33
CA MET A 75 19.06 3.45 13.89
C MET A 75 18.20 4.33 14.81
N LEU A 76 16.97 3.87 15.11
CA LEU A 76 16.05 4.60 15.99
C LEU A 76 16.46 4.57 17.47
N GLU A 77 17.18 3.52 17.90
CA GLU A 77 17.71 3.46 19.27
C GLU A 77 18.88 4.44 19.49
N GLU A 78 19.81 4.51 18.55
CA GLU A 78 21.07 5.26 18.73
C GLU A 78 21.02 6.69 18.18
N MET A 79 20.12 6.99 17.24
CA MET A 79 19.90 8.33 16.67
C MET A 79 21.16 9.07 16.23
N ASN A 80 22.21 8.34 15.84
CA ASN A 80 23.48 8.87 15.36
C ASN A 80 24.16 7.89 14.38
N ALA A 81 24.19 8.23 13.10
CA ALA A 81 24.78 7.40 12.04
C ALA A 81 26.27 7.04 12.27
N PHE A 82 26.99 7.86 13.03
CA PHE A 82 28.41 7.63 13.35
C PHE A 82 28.63 6.74 14.56
N SER A 83 27.59 6.27 15.21
CA SER A 83 27.76 5.29 16.29
C SER A 83 28.48 4.04 15.78
N PRO A 84 29.37 3.43 16.58
CA PRO A 84 30.11 2.26 16.16
C PRO A 84 29.24 1.08 15.75
N ASN A 85 28.07 0.90 16.40
CA ASN A 85 27.18 -0.21 16.11
C ASN A 85 26.54 -0.02 14.74
N ILE A 86 25.97 1.14 14.44
CA ILE A 86 25.38 1.46 13.14
C ILE A 86 26.40 1.34 12.02
N LYS A 87 27.58 1.99 12.17
CA LYS A 87 28.65 1.92 11.15
C LYS A 87 29.10 0.48 10.87
N ASN A 88 29.32 -0.30 11.91
CA ASN A 88 29.78 -1.67 11.75
C ASN A 88 28.69 -2.57 11.16
N SER A 89 27.44 -2.44 11.62
CA SER A 89 26.30 -3.18 11.08
C SER A 89 26.11 -2.89 9.59
N PHE A 90 26.08 -1.62 9.21
CA PHE A 90 25.85 -1.22 7.82
C PHE A 90 27.01 -1.60 6.89
N ASN A 91 28.26 -1.41 7.32
CA ASN A 91 29.44 -1.83 6.54
C ASN A 91 29.50 -3.34 6.36
N ASN A 92 29.12 -4.13 7.36
CA ASN A 92 29.04 -5.58 7.29
C ASN A 92 27.93 -6.02 6.32
N GLU A 93 26.77 -5.33 6.32
CA GLU A 93 25.70 -5.64 5.39
C GLU A 93 26.10 -5.33 3.95
N ILE A 94 26.76 -4.19 3.70
CA ILE A 94 27.33 -3.83 2.39
C ILE A 94 28.28 -4.94 1.90
N ALA A 95 29.24 -5.36 2.72
CA ALA A 95 30.19 -6.41 2.36
C ALA A 95 29.48 -7.75 2.09
N THR A 96 28.53 -8.11 2.94
CA THR A 96 27.73 -9.34 2.79
C THR A 96 26.96 -9.36 1.47
N ILE A 97 26.28 -8.28 1.12
CA ILE A 97 25.51 -8.19 -0.15
C ILE A 97 26.44 -8.26 -1.35
N ILE A 98 27.62 -7.62 -1.31
CA ILE A 98 28.61 -7.72 -2.38
C ILE A 98 29.08 -9.19 -2.54
N ASP A 99 29.41 -9.87 -1.45
CA ASP A 99 29.82 -11.28 -1.48
C ASP A 99 28.70 -12.19 -2.01
N VAL A 100 27.44 -11.93 -1.62
CA VAL A 100 26.26 -12.66 -2.12
C VAL A 100 26.10 -12.48 -3.62
N ILE A 101 26.23 -11.28 -4.12
CA ILE A 101 26.12 -10.96 -5.56
C ILE A 101 27.18 -11.70 -6.37
N HIS A 102 28.38 -11.85 -5.82
CA HIS A 102 29.47 -12.63 -6.43
C HIS A 102 29.40 -14.15 -6.15
N GLY A 103 28.34 -14.61 -5.46
CA GLY A 103 28.13 -16.03 -5.14
C GLY A 103 29.14 -16.62 -4.15
N ASN A 104 29.63 -15.81 -3.24
CA ASN A 104 30.71 -16.16 -2.29
C ASN A 104 30.34 -15.85 -0.83
N ALA A 105 29.13 -16.16 -0.43
CA ALA A 105 28.66 -15.91 0.94
C ALA A 105 27.97 -17.13 1.56
N GLU A 106 28.04 -17.20 2.88
CA GLU A 106 27.23 -18.08 3.71
C GLU A 106 26.80 -17.27 4.94
N THR A 107 25.50 -17.10 5.14
CA THR A 107 24.94 -16.27 6.21
C THR A 107 24.09 -17.11 7.16
N GLU A 108 24.14 -16.76 8.45
CA GLU A 108 23.30 -17.36 9.46
C GLU A 108 21.88 -16.76 9.43
N LYS A 109 20.91 -17.49 9.99
CA LYS A 109 19.53 -17.03 10.11
C LYS A 109 19.44 -15.87 11.09
N VAL A 110 19.05 -14.70 10.55
CA VAL A 110 18.70 -13.51 11.32
C VAL A 110 17.27 -13.12 10.91
N LEU A 111 16.47 -12.65 11.87
CA LEU A 111 15.10 -12.21 11.59
C LEU A 111 15.13 -11.01 10.63
N GLY A 112 14.20 -10.98 9.69
CA GLY A 112 14.06 -9.87 8.75
C GLY A 112 14.98 -9.86 7.53
N ARG A 113 15.95 -10.80 7.39
CA ARG A 113 16.86 -10.86 6.24
C ARG A 113 17.04 -12.28 5.70
N GLY A 114 17.42 -12.38 4.43
CA GLY A 114 17.75 -13.65 3.80
C GLY A 114 18.95 -14.34 4.45
N TYR A 115 18.99 -15.68 4.42
CA TYR A 115 20.05 -16.48 5.01
C TYR A 115 20.28 -17.76 4.22
N GLY A 116 21.48 -18.33 4.35
CA GLY A 116 21.85 -19.57 3.70
C GLY A 116 23.16 -19.46 2.94
N LYS A 117 23.36 -20.36 1.95
CA LYS A 117 24.57 -20.42 1.16
C LYS A 117 24.34 -19.88 -0.25
N TYR A 118 25.05 -18.83 -0.61
CA TYR A 118 24.97 -18.15 -1.90
C TYR A 118 26.12 -18.57 -2.78
N THR A 119 25.83 -19.22 -3.92
CA THR A 119 26.85 -19.86 -4.80
C THR A 119 26.72 -19.41 -6.26
N LYS A 120 25.81 -18.51 -6.58
CA LYS A 120 25.59 -18.05 -7.95
C LYS A 120 26.09 -16.62 -8.11
N ASP A 121 27.06 -16.45 -8.98
CA ASP A 121 27.57 -15.14 -9.38
C ASP A 121 26.56 -14.48 -10.32
N ILE A 122 25.86 -13.44 -9.81
CA ILE A 122 24.94 -12.60 -10.57
C ILE A 122 25.53 -11.21 -10.87
N SER A 123 26.78 -10.97 -10.49
CA SER A 123 27.44 -9.67 -10.65
C SER A 123 27.38 -9.11 -12.09
N PRO A 124 27.37 -9.93 -13.18
CA PRO A 124 27.22 -9.42 -14.53
C PRO A 124 25.84 -8.77 -14.80
N TYR A 125 24.84 -9.06 -13.98
CA TYR A 125 23.46 -8.55 -14.13
C TYR A 125 23.15 -7.40 -13.18
N VAL A 126 24.03 -7.10 -12.21
CA VAL A 126 23.88 -5.98 -11.28
C VAL A 126 24.37 -4.70 -11.95
N ILE A 127 23.49 -3.73 -12.10
CA ILE A 127 23.79 -2.44 -12.75
C ILE A 127 24.02 -1.29 -11.76
N GLY A 128 23.79 -1.52 -10.47
CA GLY A 128 24.05 -0.53 -9.42
C GLY A 128 23.60 -1.00 -8.04
N TYR A 129 24.07 -0.27 -7.04
CA TYR A 129 23.63 -0.40 -5.65
C TYR A 129 22.88 0.85 -5.23
N ILE A 130 21.82 0.69 -4.42
CA ILE A 130 21.16 1.77 -3.70
C ILE A 130 21.34 1.50 -2.22
N LEU A 131 22.07 2.38 -1.51
CA LEU A 131 22.41 2.23 -0.11
C LEU A 131 21.42 2.99 0.77
N GLY A 132 20.92 2.33 1.82
CA GLY A 132 20.03 2.91 2.80
C GLY A 132 18.54 2.71 2.51
N ILE A 133 17.75 3.49 3.20
CA ILE A 133 16.27 3.42 3.27
C ILE A 133 15.68 4.81 3.05
N GLU A 134 14.36 4.95 3.14
CA GLU A 134 13.71 6.25 3.38
C GLU A 134 14.13 6.72 4.78
N TRP A 135 14.99 7.73 4.81
CA TRP A 135 15.61 8.17 6.05
C TRP A 135 14.61 8.91 6.94
N ASP A 136 14.53 8.50 8.19
CA ASP A 136 13.76 9.21 9.20
C ASP A 136 14.34 10.63 9.42
N PRO A 137 13.53 11.71 9.28
CA PRO A 137 14.03 13.08 9.40
C PRO A 137 14.64 13.40 10.75
N TYR A 138 14.14 12.82 11.85
CA TYR A 138 14.70 13.01 13.18
C TYR A 138 16.07 12.35 13.34
N PHE A 139 16.25 11.17 12.74
CA PHE A 139 17.57 10.54 12.70
C PHE A 139 18.58 11.37 11.91
N VAL A 140 18.18 11.92 10.76
CA VAL A 140 19.02 12.81 9.95
C VAL A 140 19.41 14.05 10.74
N LYS A 141 18.42 14.73 11.33
CA LYS A 141 18.64 15.93 12.17
C LYS A 141 19.54 15.64 13.35
N SER A 142 19.26 14.60 14.12
CA SER A 142 20.06 14.20 15.28
C SER A 142 21.50 13.88 14.91
N THR A 143 21.70 13.14 13.81
CA THR A 143 23.05 12.85 13.29
C THR A 143 23.82 14.14 12.96
N ASN A 144 23.15 15.10 12.29
CA ASN A 144 23.76 16.36 11.90
C ASN A 144 24.11 17.24 13.11
N GLU A 145 23.23 17.32 14.11
CA GLU A 145 23.44 18.11 15.33
C GLU A 145 24.57 17.56 16.21
N ILE A 146 24.62 16.22 16.38
CA ILE A 146 25.66 15.57 17.20
C ILE A 146 27.05 15.74 16.59
N ASN A 147 27.14 15.76 15.25
CA ASN A 147 28.41 15.70 14.52
C ASN A 147 28.74 17.01 13.78
N VAL A 148 28.21 18.16 14.21
CA VAL A 148 28.35 19.49 13.56
C VAL A 148 29.79 19.94 13.34
N GLU A 149 30.75 19.48 14.15
CA GLU A 149 32.16 19.86 14.07
C GLU A 149 33.00 18.95 13.15
N MET A 150 32.37 18.03 12.42
CA MET A 150 33.10 17.13 11.51
C MET A 150 33.58 17.88 10.28
N ASP A 151 34.82 17.60 9.88
CA ASP A 151 35.37 18.05 8.61
C ASP A 151 34.87 17.16 7.45
N ASP A 152 34.84 17.73 6.24
CA ASP A 152 34.50 17.00 5.03
C ASP A 152 35.29 15.69 4.86
N PHE A 153 34.65 14.67 4.36
CA PHE A 153 35.23 13.36 4.13
C PHE A 153 36.10 13.34 2.89
N ASP A 154 37.30 12.75 2.96
CA ASP A 154 38.20 12.58 1.82
C ASP A 154 38.69 11.10 1.75
N GLY A 155 37.92 10.23 1.09
CA GLY A 155 38.21 8.81 0.89
C GLY A 155 39.00 8.53 -0.38
N GLU A 156 39.25 7.24 -0.67
CA GLU A 156 39.97 6.80 -1.87
C GLU A 156 39.15 7.01 -3.17
N TYR A 157 37.85 6.83 -3.09
CA TYR A 157 36.91 6.84 -4.24
C TYR A 157 35.91 7.98 -4.19
N LEU A 158 35.45 8.36 -2.99
CA LEU A 158 34.49 9.43 -2.74
C LEU A 158 35.08 10.48 -1.82
N TYR A 159 34.61 11.73 -1.99
CA TYR A 159 34.87 12.83 -1.06
C TYR A 159 33.61 13.69 -0.93
N THR A 160 33.56 14.50 0.11
CA THR A 160 32.44 15.47 0.30
C THR A 160 32.94 16.90 0.12
N ASN A 161 31.99 17.80 -0.09
CA ASN A 161 32.27 19.24 -0.19
C ASN A 161 31.11 20.04 0.39
N ASN A 162 31.32 20.70 1.54
CA ASN A 162 30.31 21.38 2.33
C ASN A 162 29.14 20.46 2.73
N ALA A 163 29.43 19.22 3.09
CA ALA A 163 28.43 18.21 3.39
C ALA A 163 27.98 18.27 4.85
N SER A 164 26.70 17.91 5.06
CA SER A 164 26.18 17.59 6.39
C SER A 164 26.76 16.28 6.92
N ALA A 165 26.62 16.03 8.22
CA ALA A 165 27.16 14.81 8.83
C ALA A 165 26.52 13.54 8.22
N ILE A 166 25.24 13.54 7.93
CA ILE A 166 24.58 12.39 7.30
C ILE A 166 25.11 12.14 5.87
N GLU A 167 25.38 13.18 5.09
CA GLU A 167 25.97 13.07 3.75
C GLU A 167 27.43 12.55 3.81
N MET A 168 28.20 12.96 4.83
CA MET A 168 29.52 12.38 5.11
C MET A 168 29.44 10.90 5.48
N PHE A 169 28.43 10.49 6.25
CA PHE A 169 28.19 9.08 6.54
C PHE A 169 27.90 8.29 5.26
N PHE A 170 27.06 8.81 4.37
CA PHE A 170 26.78 8.19 3.07
C PHE A 170 28.04 8.07 2.22
N ALA A 171 28.85 9.13 2.15
CA ALA A 171 30.10 9.09 1.43
C ALA A 171 31.08 8.03 1.98
N GLN A 172 31.14 7.86 3.32
CA GLN A 172 31.93 6.82 3.95
C GLN A 172 31.43 5.40 3.63
N ALA A 173 30.10 5.19 3.70
CA ALA A 173 29.47 3.90 3.36
C ALA A 173 29.66 3.56 1.86
N GLY A 174 29.44 4.51 0.96
CA GLY A 174 29.69 4.35 -0.46
C GLY A 174 31.16 4.07 -0.79
N ASN A 175 32.07 4.81 -0.18
CA ASN A 175 33.51 4.57 -0.32
C ASN A 175 33.92 3.17 0.16
N HIS A 176 33.31 2.71 1.28
CA HIS A 176 33.52 1.33 1.76
C HIS A 176 33.04 0.28 0.76
N ALA A 177 31.86 0.45 0.17
CA ALA A 177 31.31 -0.44 -0.83
C ALA A 177 32.23 -0.57 -2.07
N ILE A 178 32.67 0.59 -2.61
CA ILE A 178 33.55 0.63 -3.77
C ILE A 178 34.92 -0.01 -3.45
N ASP A 179 35.50 0.31 -2.29
CA ASP A 179 36.78 -0.21 -1.83
C ASP A 179 36.74 -1.73 -1.67
N TYR A 180 35.72 -2.25 -1.00
CA TYR A 180 35.54 -3.67 -0.78
C TYR A 180 35.42 -4.45 -2.10
N GLU A 181 34.49 -4.03 -2.99
CA GLU A 181 34.28 -4.72 -4.28
C GLU A 181 35.52 -4.60 -5.19
N SER A 182 36.18 -3.42 -5.22
CA SER A 182 37.40 -3.22 -5.99
C SER A 182 38.56 -4.15 -5.53
N LYS A 183 38.75 -4.29 -4.22
CA LYS A 183 39.85 -5.08 -3.65
C LYS A 183 39.64 -6.58 -3.73
N ILE A 184 38.39 -7.02 -3.49
CA ILE A 184 38.07 -8.45 -3.41
C ILE A 184 37.73 -9.03 -4.79
N TYR A 185 36.99 -8.28 -5.60
CA TYR A 185 36.45 -8.78 -6.88
C TYR A 185 36.97 -8.04 -8.12
N ASN A 186 37.81 -7.03 -7.94
CA ASN A 186 38.34 -6.18 -9.01
C ASN A 186 37.22 -5.63 -9.91
N MET A 187 36.11 -5.21 -9.30
CA MET A 187 34.92 -4.68 -9.96
C MET A 187 34.46 -3.41 -9.25
N GLN A 188 33.74 -2.55 -9.96
CA GLN A 188 33.04 -1.39 -9.42
C GLN A 188 31.65 -1.32 -10.06
N LYS A 189 30.66 -0.92 -9.29
CA LYS A 189 29.29 -0.66 -9.75
C LYS A 189 28.90 0.79 -9.47
N PRO A 190 27.97 1.37 -10.24
CA PRO A 190 27.35 2.65 -9.88
C PRO A 190 26.69 2.57 -8.51
N ILE A 191 26.77 3.66 -7.75
CA ILE A 191 26.18 3.74 -6.39
C ILE A 191 25.24 4.94 -6.28
N ALA A 192 24.13 4.75 -5.61
CA ALA A 192 23.24 5.79 -5.14
C ALA A 192 22.94 5.61 -3.65
N PHE A 193 22.42 6.65 -3.05
CA PHE A 193 21.84 6.64 -1.72
C PHE A 193 20.34 6.84 -1.85
N THR A 194 19.55 6.11 -1.06
CA THR A 194 18.10 6.31 -1.03
C THR A 194 17.80 7.73 -0.56
N ASN A 195 16.86 8.39 -1.23
CA ASN A 195 16.28 9.64 -0.78
C ASN A 195 14.78 9.64 -1.13
N TRP A 196 14.03 10.54 -0.55
CA TRP A 196 12.61 10.72 -0.78
C TRP A 196 12.20 12.17 -0.51
N LEU A 197 10.96 12.53 -0.76
CA LEU A 197 10.50 13.90 -0.70
C LEU A 197 10.57 14.52 0.71
N THR A 198 10.51 13.68 1.75
CA THR A 198 10.59 14.12 3.15
C THR A 198 11.98 14.64 3.56
N THR A 199 13.03 14.18 2.87
CA THR A 199 14.43 14.60 3.11
C THR A 199 15.15 15.04 1.85
N ASP A 200 14.43 15.51 0.84
CA ASP A 200 15.02 16.05 -0.38
C ASP A 200 15.72 17.40 -0.14
N PRO A 201 16.55 17.89 -1.09
CA PRO A 201 17.27 19.15 -0.94
C PRO A 201 16.46 20.39 -1.25
N ILE A 202 15.16 20.29 -1.54
CA ILE A 202 14.31 21.41 -1.94
C ILE A 202 13.64 22.03 -0.70
N ASP A 203 13.50 23.34 -0.67
CA ASP A 203 12.80 24.05 0.41
C ASP A 203 11.30 24.11 0.09
N HIS A 204 10.48 23.43 0.89
CA HIS A 204 9.02 23.34 0.73
C HIS A 204 8.32 24.22 1.76
N GLU A 205 7.75 25.34 1.32
CA GLU A 205 7.19 26.37 2.21
C GLU A 205 5.84 26.02 2.83
N ASN A 206 5.08 25.09 2.24
CA ASN A 206 3.72 24.73 2.65
C ASN A 206 3.54 23.24 2.96
N ASP A 207 4.57 22.55 3.40
CA ASP A 207 4.38 21.22 3.96
C ASP A 207 3.54 21.34 5.24
N VAL A 208 2.46 20.57 5.35
CA VAL A 208 1.55 20.60 6.49
C VAL A 208 2.04 19.72 7.65
N ASP A 209 2.93 18.80 7.36
CA ASP A 209 3.60 17.97 8.34
C ASP A 209 4.95 18.61 8.73
N GLU A 210 4.98 19.29 9.88
CA GLU A 210 6.19 19.96 10.37
C GLU A 210 7.35 18.99 10.55
N ASP A 211 7.09 17.72 10.80
CA ASP A 211 8.10 16.68 11.03
C ASP A 211 8.83 16.30 9.72
N ASN A 212 8.22 16.51 8.56
CA ASN A 212 8.84 16.26 7.26
C ASN A 212 9.89 17.30 6.86
N ARG A 213 9.95 18.46 7.55
CA ARG A 213 10.76 19.62 7.14
C ARG A 213 11.93 19.92 8.05
N ILE A 214 12.35 18.96 8.83
CA ILE A 214 13.37 19.17 9.85
C ILE A 214 14.80 18.88 9.40
N ALA A 215 14.98 18.23 8.25
CA ALA A 215 16.29 17.84 7.73
C ALA A 215 16.30 17.61 6.22
N ASP A 216 17.38 18.03 5.57
CA ASP A 216 17.63 17.87 4.15
C ASP A 216 18.82 16.95 3.89
N ILE A 217 18.79 16.26 2.76
CA ILE A 217 19.90 15.43 2.24
C ILE A 217 20.19 15.85 0.81
N ASN A 218 21.32 16.50 0.59
CA ASN A 218 21.79 16.85 -0.74
C ASN A 218 22.93 15.93 -1.18
N THR A 219 22.60 14.87 -1.90
CA THR A 219 23.61 13.92 -2.39
C THR A 219 24.60 14.51 -3.40
N GLU A 220 24.34 15.71 -3.94
CA GLU A 220 25.31 16.44 -4.75
C GLU A 220 26.53 16.92 -3.96
N ASN A 221 26.49 16.96 -2.62
CA ASN A 221 27.66 17.23 -1.78
C ASN A 221 28.63 16.05 -1.75
N ILE A 222 28.25 14.88 -2.24
CA ILE A 222 29.09 13.68 -2.37
C ILE A 222 29.66 13.63 -3.80
N LYS A 223 30.97 13.60 -3.91
CA LYS A 223 31.66 13.66 -5.20
C LYS A 223 32.52 12.41 -5.45
N ALA A 224 32.54 11.96 -6.70
CA ALA A 224 33.38 10.86 -7.16
C ALA A 224 34.80 11.37 -7.51
N LYS A 225 35.82 10.60 -7.09
CA LYS A 225 37.21 10.76 -7.56
C LYS A 225 37.44 10.00 -8.87
N ASP A 226 38.52 10.31 -9.57
CA ASP A 226 38.92 9.62 -10.81
C ASP A 226 39.16 8.12 -10.65
N SER A 227 39.42 7.65 -9.43
CA SER A 227 39.56 6.22 -9.05
C SER A 227 38.23 5.46 -9.12
N PHE A 228 37.10 6.15 -8.96
CA PHE A 228 35.77 5.56 -9.09
C PHE A 228 35.26 5.70 -10.53
N LYS A 229 35.34 4.63 -11.31
CA LYS A 229 35.05 4.63 -12.74
C LYS A 229 33.56 4.47 -13.06
N SER A 230 32.77 3.86 -12.18
CA SER A 230 31.36 3.56 -12.43
C SER A 230 30.44 4.76 -12.15
N GLY A 231 30.84 5.67 -11.26
CA GLY A 231 30.15 6.91 -10.97
C GLY A 231 28.95 6.79 -10.01
N LEU A 232 28.43 7.96 -9.66
CA LEU A 232 27.24 8.10 -8.81
C LEU A 232 26.00 8.34 -9.65
N PHE A 233 24.84 7.97 -9.10
CA PHE A 233 23.53 8.40 -9.55
C PHE A 233 22.68 8.78 -8.33
N ALA A 234 21.63 9.59 -8.55
CA ALA A 234 20.67 9.93 -7.50
C ALA A 234 19.48 8.97 -7.56
N SER A 235 18.92 8.62 -6.41
CA SER A 235 17.82 7.67 -6.26
C SER A 235 16.74 8.26 -5.38
N TYR A 236 15.52 8.40 -5.91
CA TYR A 236 14.40 8.98 -5.19
C TYR A 236 13.15 8.11 -5.26
N HIS A 237 12.41 8.04 -4.14
CA HIS A 237 11.03 7.57 -4.10
C HIS A 237 10.13 8.80 -4.27
N ILE A 238 9.31 8.83 -5.33
CA ILE A 238 8.49 10.00 -5.69
C ILE A 238 7.06 9.54 -5.98
N TYR A 239 6.14 9.92 -5.09
CA TYR A 239 4.72 9.65 -5.21
C TYR A 239 3.93 10.95 -5.43
N PRO A 240 2.77 10.92 -6.17
CA PRO A 240 2.07 12.15 -6.55
C PRO A 240 1.21 12.75 -5.42
N TYR A 241 1.00 12.03 -4.34
CA TYR A 241 0.04 12.36 -3.28
C TYR A 241 0.67 12.66 -1.93
N TYR A 242 1.95 12.43 -1.76
CA TYR A 242 2.67 12.61 -0.49
C TYR A 242 4.15 12.98 -0.74
N PRO A 243 4.74 13.90 0.05
CA PRO A 243 4.13 14.72 1.14
C PRO A 243 3.13 15.79 0.66
N ASP A 244 2.43 16.38 1.62
CA ASP A 244 1.31 17.30 1.35
C ASP A 244 1.71 18.62 0.70
N PHE A 245 2.98 19.03 0.72
CA PHE A 245 3.43 20.21 -0.01
C PHE A 245 3.09 20.15 -1.50
N LEU A 246 3.06 18.97 -2.11
CA LEU A 246 2.62 18.77 -3.50
C LEU A 246 1.19 19.29 -3.75
N ASN A 247 0.36 19.30 -2.70
CA ASN A 247 -1.02 19.76 -2.73
C ASN A 247 -1.20 21.24 -2.34
N TYR A 248 -0.22 21.84 -1.63
CA TYR A 248 -0.38 23.16 -1.03
C TYR A 248 0.66 24.20 -1.47
N ASP A 249 1.77 23.77 -2.02
CA ASP A 249 2.75 24.68 -2.61
C ASP A 249 2.23 25.20 -3.95
N SER A 250 2.17 26.55 -4.09
CA SER A 250 1.60 27.18 -5.28
C SER A 250 2.35 26.84 -6.57
N ASP A 251 3.66 26.64 -6.46
CA ASP A 251 4.52 26.32 -7.60
C ASP A 251 4.24 24.91 -8.16
N TYR A 252 3.68 24.02 -7.34
CA TYR A 252 3.29 22.68 -7.75
C TYR A 252 1.81 22.60 -8.12
N ILE A 253 0.90 23.00 -7.22
CA ILE A 253 -0.54 22.81 -7.43
C ILE A 253 -1.14 23.64 -8.57
N GLU A 254 -0.49 24.76 -8.94
CA GLU A 254 -0.93 25.61 -10.04
C GLU A 254 -0.18 25.34 -11.35
N PHE A 255 0.84 24.47 -11.33
CA PHE A 255 1.58 24.12 -12.52
C PHE A 255 0.69 23.45 -13.57
N LEU A 256 0.85 23.87 -14.82
CA LEU A 256 0.19 23.26 -15.97
C LEU A 256 1.24 22.60 -16.86
N ASP A 257 0.99 21.36 -17.24
CA ASP A 257 1.79 20.64 -18.21
C ASP A 257 1.63 21.19 -19.65
N GLU A 258 2.25 20.57 -20.62
CA GLU A 258 2.24 20.97 -22.02
C GLU A 258 0.85 20.89 -22.66
N ASP A 259 -0.04 20.05 -22.11
CA ASP A 259 -1.44 19.87 -22.54
C ASP A 259 -2.40 20.82 -21.81
N GLY A 260 -1.90 21.61 -20.85
CA GLY A 260 -2.66 22.56 -20.05
C GLY A 260 -3.40 21.94 -18.86
N ASN A 261 -3.04 20.73 -18.46
CA ASN A 261 -3.58 20.07 -17.28
C ASN A 261 -2.73 20.38 -16.04
N LYS A 262 -3.36 20.41 -14.87
CA LYS A 262 -2.62 20.51 -13.61
C LYS A 262 -1.81 19.24 -13.38
N ASN A 263 -0.53 19.38 -13.01
CA ASN A 263 0.39 18.27 -12.82
C ASN A 263 1.48 18.61 -11.80
N SER A 264 1.16 18.53 -10.51
CA SER A 264 2.10 18.80 -9.43
C SER A 264 3.29 17.82 -9.42
N TYR A 265 3.07 16.57 -9.82
CA TYR A 265 4.11 15.56 -9.92
C TYR A 265 5.19 15.93 -10.94
N LYS A 266 4.80 16.34 -12.16
CA LYS A 266 5.74 16.80 -13.20
C LYS A 266 6.48 18.08 -12.80
N ALA A 267 5.78 18.99 -12.10
CA ALA A 267 6.39 20.20 -11.57
C ALA A 267 7.51 19.88 -10.59
N TYR A 268 7.25 18.98 -9.64
CA TYR A 268 8.24 18.52 -8.69
C TYR A 268 9.43 17.81 -9.36
N LEU A 269 9.17 16.92 -10.32
CA LEU A 269 10.22 16.25 -11.09
C LEU A 269 11.15 17.27 -11.78
N ARG A 270 10.59 18.32 -12.37
CA ARG A 270 11.33 19.38 -13.04
C ARG A 270 12.20 20.15 -12.05
N ASP A 271 11.68 20.45 -10.88
CA ASP A 271 12.39 21.17 -9.83
C ASP A 271 13.54 20.32 -9.28
N LEU A 272 13.28 19.09 -8.85
CA LEU A 272 14.29 18.17 -8.37
C LEU A 272 15.41 17.93 -9.40
N LYS A 273 15.07 17.85 -10.69
CA LYS A 273 16.05 17.70 -11.76
C LYS A 273 17.04 18.86 -11.81
N SER A 274 16.60 20.06 -11.45
CA SER A 274 17.47 21.25 -11.45
C SER A 274 18.57 21.21 -10.39
N TYR A 275 18.38 20.46 -9.31
CA TYR A 275 19.36 20.28 -8.22
C TYR A 275 20.47 19.28 -8.56
N HIS A 276 20.25 18.38 -9.52
CA HIS A 276 21.18 17.29 -9.78
C HIS A 276 21.98 17.43 -11.08
N THR A 277 23.27 17.14 -10.97
CA THR A 277 24.21 17.02 -12.11
C THR A 277 24.46 15.57 -12.49
N VAL A 278 24.20 14.62 -11.57
CA VAL A 278 24.29 13.17 -11.84
C VAL A 278 22.98 12.65 -12.44
N PRO A 279 23.00 11.47 -13.10
CA PRO A 279 21.76 10.82 -13.53
C PRO A 279 20.83 10.53 -12.35
N ILE A 280 19.52 10.75 -12.51
CA ILE A 280 18.51 10.48 -11.47
C ILE A 280 17.67 9.27 -11.88
N VAL A 281 17.42 8.37 -10.95
CA VAL A 281 16.48 7.26 -11.08
C VAL A 281 15.34 7.48 -10.09
N VAL A 282 14.10 7.50 -10.58
CA VAL A 282 12.93 7.36 -9.73
C VAL A 282 12.82 5.89 -9.36
N SER A 283 13.33 5.54 -8.19
CA SER A 283 13.44 4.15 -7.74
C SER A 283 12.15 3.61 -7.11
N GLU A 284 11.18 4.50 -6.86
CA GLU A 284 9.79 4.16 -6.59
C GLU A 284 8.85 5.23 -7.11
N PHE A 285 7.78 4.77 -7.77
CA PHE A 285 6.60 5.55 -8.11
C PHE A 285 5.42 4.59 -8.32
N GLY A 286 4.20 5.06 -8.16
CA GLY A 286 2.99 4.28 -8.42
C GLY A 286 1.79 4.74 -7.61
N VAL A 287 0.65 4.15 -7.89
CA VAL A 287 -0.59 4.27 -7.12
C VAL A 287 -1.16 2.89 -6.83
N PRO A 288 -1.76 2.64 -5.64
CA PRO A 288 -2.34 1.36 -5.30
C PRO A 288 -3.78 1.22 -5.82
N SER A 289 -4.15 0.01 -6.27
CA SER A 289 -5.54 -0.32 -6.66
C SER A 289 -6.31 -0.91 -5.48
N SER A 290 -6.81 -0.07 -4.60
CA SER A 290 -7.50 -0.45 -3.37
C SER A 290 -8.87 0.21 -3.23
N ARG A 291 -9.70 -0.35 -2.34
CA ARG A 291 -11.01 0.21 -1.99
C ARG A 291 -10.90 1.34 -0.96
N GLY A 292 -9.94 1.24 -0.05
CA GLY A 292 -9.59 2.30 0.90
C GLY A 292 -8.69 3.36 0.27
N ILE A 293 -8.48 4.46 1.00
CA ILE A 293 -7.69 5.62 0.59
C ILE A 293 -6.95 6.20 1.79
N THR A 294 -5.73 6.72 1.58
CA THR A 294 -4.90 7.32 2.65
C THR A 294 -4.50 8.76 2.36
N HIS A 295 -4.11 9.07 1.13
CA HIS A 295 -3.73 10.42 0.71
C HIS A 295 -4.40 10.79 -0.61
N LYS A 296 -4.64 12.10 -0.80
CA LYS A 296 -5.18 12.65 -2.04
C LYS A 296 -4.10 13.40 -2.83
N ASP A 297 -4.15 13.26 -4.14
CA ASP A 297 -3.55 14.22 -5.06
C ASP A 297 -4.64 15.20 -5.51
N LEU A 298 -4.50 16.48 -5.12
CA LEU A 298 -5.46 17.53 -5.45
C LEU A 298 -5.26 18.11 -6.86
N SER A 299 -4.17 17.74 -7.54
CA SER A 299 -3.87 18.21 -8.89
C SER A 299 -4.61 17.41 -9.96
N ARG A 300 -4.43 16.08 -9.97
CA ARG A 300 -4.95 15.16 -10.99
C ARG A 300 -5.85 14.05 -10.44
N GLY A 301 -5.87 13.87 -9.12
CA GLY A 301 -6.60 12.78 -8.46
C GLY A 301 -5.84 11.45 -8.48
N PHE A 302 -4.51 11.45 -8.62
CA PHE A 302 -3.66 10.26 -8.51
C PHE A 302 -3.46 9.90 -7.04
N ASN A 303 -4.55 9.48 -6.41
CA ASN A 303 -4.62 9.25 -4.99
C ASN A 303 -3.92 7.97 -4.54
N GLN A 304 -3.53 7.92 -3.28
CA GLN A 304 -3.12 6.68 -2.64
C GLN A 304 -4.35 5.87 -2.22
N GLY A 305 -4.95 5.18 -3.19
CA GLY A 305 -6.13 4.35 -2.98
C GLY A 305 -7.42 4.93 -3.56
N LEU A 306 -8.50 4.18 -3.46
CA LEU A 306 -9.78 4.39 -4.15
C LEU A 306 -9.57 4.49 -5.67
N VAL A 307 -8.71 3.63 -6.19
CA VAL A 307 -8.26 3.55 -7.59
C VAL A 307 -8.53 2.14 -8.11
N SER A 308 -9.12 2.03 -9.31
CA SER A 308 -9.31 0.73 -9.96
C SER A 308 -7.99 0.19 -10.54
N GLU A 309 -7.94 -1.10 -10.86
CA GLU A 309 -6.75 -1.68 -11.53
C GLU A 309 -6.49 -1.04 -12.90
N LYS A 310 -7.54 -0.67 -13.61
CA LYS A 310 -7.43 0.04 -14.88
C LYS A 310 -6.81 1.42 -14.67
N ASP A 311 -7.38 2.21 -13.75
CA ASP A 311 -6.89 3.55 -13.45
C ASP A 311 -5.46 3.50 -12.90
N GLN A 312 -5.11 2.50 -12.05
CA GLN A 312 -3.73 2.25 -11.62
C GLN A 312 -2.78 2.12 -12.82
N GLY A 313 -3.17 1.38 -13.83
CA GLY A 313 -2.37 1.20 -15.04
C GLY A 313 -2.20 2.50 -15.82
N GLU A 314 -3.29 3.23 -16.05
CA GLU A 314 -3.31 4.49 -16.78
C GLU A 314 -2.48 5.57 -16.04
N MET A 315 -2.69 5.75 -14.73
CA MET A 315 -1.93 6.69 -13.90
C MET A 315 -0.44 6.36 -13.84
N ASN A 316 -0.08 5.06 -13.72
CA ASN A 316 1.34 4.65 -13.73
C ASN A 316 2.01 4.94 -15.08
N VAL A 317 1.29 4.82 -16.20
CA VAL A 317 1.81 5.18 -17.52
C VAL A 317 2.02 6.69 -17.64
N GLU A 318 1.08 7.50 -17.15
CA GLU A 318 1.23 8.95 -17.16
C GLU A 318 2.43 9.41 -16.32
N MET A 319 2.59 8.88 -15.11
CA MET A 319 3.78 9.16 -14.28
C MET A 319 5.08 8.71 -14.95
N LEU A 320 5.09 7.56 -15.61
CA LEU A 320 6.25 7.08 -16.36
C LEU A 320 6.61 8.04 -17.50
N ASN A 321 5.63 8.57 -18.22
CA ASN A 321 5.83 9.58 -19.26
C ASN A 321 6.39 10.87 -18.68
N ASP A 322 5.84 11.37 -17.56
CA ASP A 322 6.36 12.57 -16.88
C ASP A 322 7.84 12.40 -16.49
N ILE A 323 8.22 11.24 -15.91
CA ILE A 323 9.61 10.92 -15.55
C ILE A 323 10.52 10.91 -16.78
N TYR A 324 10.06 10.31 -17.87
CA TYR A 324 10.82 10.25 -19.12
C TYR A 324 11.00 11.63 -19.75
N ASP A 325 9.93 12.41 -19.84
CA ASP A 325 9.92 13.75 -20.45
C ASP A 325 10.83 14.73 -19.71
N GLU A 326 10.89 14.63 -18.36
CA GLU A 326 11.81 15.45 -17.55
C GLU A 326 13.27 14.94 -17.60
N GLY A 327 13.56 13.89 -18.39
CA GLY A 327 14.92 13.43 -18.69
C GLY A 327 15.61 12.71 -17.55
N TYR A 328 14.87 11.93 -16.78
CA TYR A 328 15.40 11.02 -15.79
C TYR A 328 16.04 9.78 -16.43
N ALA A 329 17.01 9.18 -15.77
CA ALA A 329 17.76 8.03 -16.29
C ALA A 329 17.01 6.69 -16.19
N GLY A 330 15.97 6.63 -15.37
CA GLY A 330 15.16 5.45 -15.20
C GLY A 330 14.02 5.62 -14.20
N ALA A 331 13.07 4.68 -14.25
CA ALA A 331 11.90 4.66 -13.40
C ALA A 331 11.58 3.21 -13.00
N ILE A 332 11.29 2.97 -11.73
CA ILE A 332 11.04 1.63 -11.17
C ILE A 332 9.68 1.64 -10.47
N VAL A 333 8.69 1.02 -11.10
CA VAL A 333 7.32 0.95 -10.56
C VAL A 333 7.30 0.20 -9.23
N PHE A 334 6.67 0.75 -8.23
CA PHE A 334 6.27 0.09 -7.00
C PHE A 334 4.82 -0.39 -7.14
N SER A 335 4.53 -1.72 -7.16
CA SER A 335 5.45 -2.85 -7.02
C SER A 335 5.04 -4.02 -7.93
N TRP A 336 5.78 -5.14 -7.89
CA TRP A 336 5.45 -6.32 -8.68
C TRP A 336 4.21 -7.05 -8.15
N GLN A 337 4.20 -7.40 -6.87
CA GLN A 337 3.11 -8.14 -6.24
C GLN A 337 2.45 -7.34 -5.11
N ASP A 338 1.19 -7.67 -4.84
CA ASP A 338 0.49 -7.22 -3.64
C ASP A 338 1.16 -7.76 -2.37
N GLU A 339 1.05 -7.03 -1.26
CA GLU A 339 1.75 -7.35 -0.01
C GLU A 339 0.80 -7.28 1.19
N TRP A 340 0.08 -8.35 1.48
CA TRP A 340 -0.97 -8.42 2.53
C TRP A 340 -0.49 -8.14 3.96
N PHE A 341 0.81 -8.07 4.21
CA PHE A 341 1.33 -7.73 5.54
C PHE A 341 1.39 -6.20 5.79
N LYS A 342 1.26 -5.38 4.76
CA LYS A 342 1.41 -3.93 4.89
C LYS A 342 0.24 -3.29 5.63
N ARG A 343 0.52 -2.13 6.23
CA ARG A 343 -0.43 -1.35 7.02
C ARG A 343 -0.35 0.12 6.63
N THR A 344 -1.41 0.88 6.87
CA THR A 344 -1.45 2.34 6.65
C THR A 344 -1.83 3.07 7.94
N TRP A 345 -1.34 4.29 8.09
CA TRP A 345 -1.53 5.08 9.31
C TRP A 345 -3.01 5.25 9.69
N ASN A 346 -3.92 5.34 8.74
CA ASN A 346 -5.34 5.58 9.01
C ASN A 346 -6.17 4.32 9.27
N THR A 347 -5.58 3.13 9.16
CA THR A 347 -6.24 1.84 9.45
C THR A 347 -5.47 0.96 10.42
N MET A 348 -4.18 1.24 10.67
CA MET A 348 -3.30 0.35 11.43
C MET A 348 -3.74 0.11 12.88
N ASP A 349 -4.45 1.04 13.50
CA ASP A 349 -5.00 0.87 14.85
C ASP A 349 -6.29 0.02 14.85
N MET A 350 -6.85 -0.27 13.68
CA MET A 350 -8.10 -1.03 13.52
C MET A 350 -7.88 -2.51 13.27
N ASP A 351 -6.66 -2.94 12.92
CA ASP A 351 -6.32 -4.32 12.59
C ASP A 351 -5.53 -5.04 13.71
N VAL A 352 -5.44 -6.37 13.64
CA VAL A 352 -4.60 -7.20 14.51
C VAL A 352 -3.28 -7.46 13.80
N GLN A 353 -2.21 -6.77 14.21
CA GLN A 353 -0.90 -6.80 13.56
C GLN A 353 -0.34 -8.22 13.37
N GLU A 354 -0.51 -9.10 14.37
CA GLU A 354 -0.01 -10.47 14.36
C GLU A 354 -0.70 -11.38 13.33
N SER A 355 -1.82 -10.94 12.77
CA SER A 355 -2.61 -11.68 11.77
C SER A 355 -2.56 -11.04 10.38
N ARG A 356 -1.82 -9.95 10.21
CA ARG A 356 -1.84 -9.16 8.96
C ARG A 356 -1.67 -9.97 7.68
N PRO A 357 -0.67 -10.88 7.53
CA PRO A 357 -0.48 -11.59 6.27
C PRO A 357 -1.52 -12.70 5.99
N TYR A 358 -2.45 -12.95 6.90
CA TYR A 358 -3.40 -14.07 6.75
C TYR A 358 -4.71 -13.72 6.05
N TRP A 359 -4.93 -12.44 5.73
CA TRP A 359 -6.10 -11.96 5.00
C TRP A 359 -5.78 -10.67 4.27
N GLY A 360 -6.47 -10.38 3.16
CA GLY A 360 -6.29 -9.16 2.38
C GLY A 360 -7.25 -8.07 2.85
N ASP A 361 -6.72 -6.92 3.24
CA ASP A 361 -7.52 -5.78 3.66
C ASP A 361 -7.68 -4.75 2.55
N ARG A 362 -8.79 -4.84 1.83
CA ARG A 362 -9.10 -3.90 0.74
C ARG A 362 -9.23 -2.44 1.19
N MET A 363 -9.32 -2.18 2.50
CA MET A 363 -9.37 -0.83 3.07
C MET A 363 -7.96 -0.27 3.36
N THR A 364 -6.93 -1.12 3.40
CA THR A 364 -5.52 -0.75 3.59
C THR A 364 -4.80 -0.74 2.24
N ASN A 365 -4.59 0.46 1.70
CA ASN A 365 -4.13 0.62 0.32
C ASN A 365 -2.69 0.13 0.07
N GLU A 366 -1.80 0.21 1.06
CA GLU A 366 -0.40 -0.27 0.94
C GLU A 366 -0.28 -1.74 0.53
N GLU A 367 -1.31 -2.54 0.75
CA GLU A 367 -1.32 -3.93 0.32
C GLU A 367 -1.42 -4.12 -1.20
N TYR A 368 -1.90 -3.10 -1.96
CA TYR A 368 -2.41 -3.27 -3.33
C TYR A 368 -1.65 -2.50 -4.42
N PHE A 369 -0.40 -2.17 -4.19
CA PHE A 369 0.47 -1.56 -5.20
C PHE A 369 0.87 -2.52 -6.33
N GLY A 370 0.79 -3.83 -6.10
CA GLY A 370 1.22 -4.84 -7.04
C GLY A 370 0.53 -4.77 -8.40
N LEU A 371 1.25 -5.18 -9.44
CA LEU A 371 0.69 -5.52 -10.76
C LEU A 371 0.24 -6.99 -10.82
N LEU A 372 0.68 -7.79 -9.86
CA LEU A 372 0.27 -9.16 -9.58
C LEU A 372 -0.59 -9.17 -8.32
N ALA A 373 -1.87 -9.50 -8.46
CA ALA A 373 -2.78 -9.69 -7.35
C ALA A 373 -2.66 -11.10 -6.75
N PHE A 374 -2.83 -11.18 -5.43
CA PHE A 374 -3.16 -12.41 -4.73
C PHE A 374 -4.66 -12.38 -4.40
N GLU A 375 -5.45 -13.15 -5.11
CA GLU A 375 -6.90 -13.24 -4.89
C GLU A 375 -7.27 -14.45 -4.01
N PRO A 376 -8.30 -14.33 -3.15
CA PRO A 376 -8.78 -15.43 -2.32
C PRO A 376 -9.12 -16.70 -3.10
N GLY A 377 -8.90 -17.85 -2.44
CA GLY A 377 -9.22 -19.17 -2.99
C GLY A 377 -8.13 -19.75 -3.90
N LYS A 378 -7.96 -21.07 -3.90
CA LYS A 378 -6.85 -21.76 -4.60
C LYS A 378 -6.84 -21.60 -6.13
N ARG A 379 -7.96 -21.27 -6.76
CA ARG A 379 -8.08 -21.15 -8.24
C ARG A 379 -9.00 -20.02 -8.65
N LYS A 380 -9.93 -19.63 -7.81
CA LYS A 380 -10.90 -18.56 -8.02
C LYS A 380 -11.53 -18.19 -6.68
N SER A 381 -12.03 -16.99 -6.55
CA SER A 381 -12.81 -16.52 -5.40
C SER A 381 -14.11 -17.32 -5.22
N VAL A 382 -14.66 -17.30 -4.01
CA VAL A 382 -15.89 -18.05 -3.67
C VAL A 382 -17.12 -17.50 -4.38
N SER A 383 -17.10 -16.21 -4.76
CA SER A 383 -18.14 -15.54 -5.55
C SER A 383 -17.53 -14.37 -6.31
N TYR A 384 -18.14 -13.99 -7.42
CA TYR A 384 -17.93 -12.72 -8.09
C TYR A 384 -19.26 -11.96 -8.12
N ILE A 385 -19.21 -10.63 -7.96
CA ILE A 385 -20.38 -9.79 -8.16
C ILE A 385 -20.49 -9.48 -9.67
N ASP A 386 -21.14 -10.33 -10.43
CA ASP A 386 -21.23 -10.20 -11.90
C ASP A 386 -22.66 -10.34 -12.45
N GLY A 387 -23.64 -10.39 -11.54
CA GLY A 387 -25.05 -10.57 -11.86
C GLY A 387 -25.42 -12.01 -12.25
N LYS A 388 -24.50 -12.98 -12.15
CA LYS A 388 -24.77 -14.40 -12.38
C LYS A 388 -24.79 -15.14 -11.05
N ILE A 389 -25.85 -15.89 -10.84
CA ILE A 389 -26.13 -16.55 -9.55
C ILE A 389 -25.68 -18.01 -9.49
N ASN A 390 -24.92 -18.48 -10.48
CA ASN A 390 -24.56 -19.90 -10.63
C ASN A 390 -23.59 -20.42 -9.56
N GLU A 391 -22.87 -19.58 -8.87
CA GLU A 391 -22.03 -19.96 -7.73
C GLU A 391 -22.80 -20.03 -6.41
N TRP A 392 -24.01 -19.46 -6.34
CA TRP A 392 -24.86 -19.51 -5.15
C TRP A 392 -25.73 -20.76 -5.12
N ASN A 393 -25.88 -21.35 -3.95
CA ASN A 393 -26.67 -22.56 -3.78
C ASN A 393 -27.38 -22.59 -2.40
N LYS A 394 -28.23 -23.60 -2.19
CA LYS A 394 -29.10 -23.70 -1.00
C LYS A 394 -28.35 -23.72 0.33
N LYS A 395 -27.12 -24.20 0.36
CA LYS A 395 -26.32 -24.22 1.62
C LYS A 395 -25.88 -22.82 2.07
N ASP A 396 -25.89 -21.85 1.14
CA ASP A 396 -25.47 -20.48 1.40
C ASP A 396 -26.64 -19.61 1.92
N ILE A 397 -27.84 -20.18 2.04
CA ILE A 397 -29.03 -19.49 2.58
C ILE A 397 -28.87 -19.30 4.09
N VAL A 398 -28.88 -18.04 4.53
CA VAL A 398 -28.93 -17.65 5.95
C VAL A 398 -30.36 -17.60 6.44
N SER A 399 -31.24 -16.98 5.69
CA SER A 399 -32.67 -16.89 5.98
C SER A 399 -33.51 -16.71 4.73
N GLN A 400 -34.78 -17.12 4.80
CA GLN A 400 -35.72 -16.98 3.67
C GLN A 400 -37.16 -16.83 4.13
N SER A 401 -37.94 -16.13 3.33
CA SER A 401 -39.39 -16.05 3.39
C SER A 401 -39.98 -16.36 2.00
N ASP A 402 -41.29 -16.19 1.82
CA ASP A 402 -41.92 -16.38 0.51
C ASP A 402 -41.44 -15.39 -0.55
N ASN A 403 -40.99 -14.19 -0.15
CA ASN A 403 -40.65 -13.09 -1.03
C ASN A 403 -39.19 -12.66 -1.00
N ILE A 404 -38.44 -12.98 0.06
CA ILE A 404 -37.06 -12.55 0.25
C ILE A 404 -36.21 -13.77 0.63
N THR A 405 -35.02 -13.90 0.04
CA THR A 405 -33.99 -14.86 0.46
C THR A 405 -32.65 -14.16 0.58
N LEU A 406 -31.99 -14.36 1.73
CA LEU A 406 -30.63 -13.88 1.99
C LEU A 406 -29.67 -15.06 1.91
N TYR A 407 -28.64 -14.92 1.08
CA TYR A 407 -27.50 -15.83 0.97
C TYR A 407 -26.25 -15.12 1.41
N MET A 408 -25.30 -15.86 2.00
CA MET A 408 -24.00 -15.35 2.38
C MET A 408 -22.87 -16.32 2.09
N LYS A 409 -21.70 -15.76 1.82
CA LYS A 409 -20.39 -16.41 1.74
C LYS A 409 -19.33 -15.48 2.29
N SER A 410 -18.13 -16.01 2.49
CA SER A 410 -16.96 -15.23 2.86
C SER A 410 -15.69 -15.90 2.34
N ASP A 411 -14.64 -15.11 2.16
CA ASP A 411 -13.29 -15.55 1.90
C ASP A 411 -12.27 -14.66 2.64
N GLU A 412 -11.04 -14.68 2.24
CA GLU A 412 -9.94 -13.98 2.92
C GLU A 412 -9.97 -12.45 2.73
N GLU A 413 -10.81 -11.90 1.83
CA GLU A 413 -10.92 -10.43 1.61
C GLU A 413 -12.31 -9.87 1.90
N TYR A 414 -13.40 -10.67 1.71
CA TYR A 414 -14.75 -10.13 1.69
C TYR A 414 -15.78 -10.98 2.43
N LEU A 415 -16.83 -10.29 2.88
CA LEU A 415 -18.17 -10.86 3.06
C LEU A 415 -18.98 -10.63 1.78
N TYR A 416 -19.60 -11.69 1.28
CA TYR A 416 -20.47 -11.66 0.11
C TYR A 416 -21.92 -11.89 0.52
N PHE A 417 -22.80 -11.08 -0.04
CA PHE A 417 -24.24 -11.16 0.14
C PHE A 417 -24.91 -11.32 -1.21
N ARG A 418 -25.96 -12.13 -1.26
CA ARG A 418 -26.93 -12.11 -2.32
C ARG A 418 -28.31 -11.99 -1.71
N VAL A 419 -29.06 -10.94 -2.08
CA VAL A 419 -30.45 -10.75 -1.72
C VAL A 419 -31.30 -11.03 -2.96
N ASN A 420 -32.16 -12.04 -2.88
CA ASN A 420 -33.22 -12.23 -3.90
C ASN A 420 -34.52 -11.69 -3.32
N LYS A 421 -35.12 -10.68 -3.97
CA LYS A 421 -36.40 -10.07 -3.57
C LYS A 421 -37.34 -10.15 -4.77
N LYS A 422 -38.41 -10.94 -4.66
CA LYS A 422 -39.41 -11.07 -5.74
C LYS A 422 -40.02 -9.72 -6.12
N ASN A 423 -40.05 -9.45 -7.43
CA ASN A 423 -40.53 -8.21 -8.02
C ASN A 423 -39.80 -6.98 -7.47
N LEU A 424 -38.46 -7.06 -7.37
CA LEU A 424 -37.62 -5.94 -6.96
C LEU A 424 -37.84 -4.75 -7.90
N ASN A 425 -38.09 -3.57 -7.32
CA ASN A 425 -38.26 -2.32 -8.05
C ASN A 425 -37.52 -1.19 -7.30
N LEU A 426 -36.29 -0.91 -7.67
CA LEU A 426 -35.46 0.11 -7.01
C LEU A 426 -35.88 1.57 -7.23
N ASP A 427 -36.88 1.82 -8.08
CA ASP A 427 -37.53 3.14 -8.13
C ASP A 427 -38.43 3.40 -6.90
N LYS A 428 -38.73 2.33 -6.14
CA LYS A 428 -39.59 2.37 -4.95
C LYS A 428 -39.01 1.67 -3.74
N ASP A 429 -38.35 0.52 -3.97
CA ASP A 429 -37.80 -0.31 -2.91
C ASP A 429 -36.44 0.25 -2.47
N GLU A 430 -36.29 0.53 -1.21
CA GLU A 430 -35.02 0.73 -0.53
C GLU A 430 -34.74 -0.52 0.33
N ILE A 431 -33.55 -1.11 0.21
CA ILE A 431 -33.22 -2.36 0.89
C ILE A 431 -32.18 -2.09 1.97
N PHE A 432 -32.59 -2.22 3.22
CA PHE A 432 -31.68 -2.22 4.36
C PHE A 432 -31.24 -3.66 4.68
N ILE A 433 -29.92 -3.86 4.81
CA ILE A 433 -29.32 -5.07 5.32
C ILE A 433 -28.61 -4.71 6.64
N PRO A 434 -29.35 -4.72 7.79
CA PRO A 434 -28.74 -4.46 9.08
C PRO A 434 -27.82 -5.59 9.47
N ILE A 435 -26.68 -5.24 10.08
CA ILE A 435 -25.62 -6.15 10.56
C ILE A 435 -25.34 -5.80 12.02
N ASP A 436 -25.50 -6.77 12.90
CA ASP A 436 -25.12 -6.74 14.31
C ASP A 436 -23.85 -7.57 14.48
N ILE A 437 -22.78 -6.91 14.87
CA ILE A 437 -21.46 -7.52 15.08
C ILE A 437 -21.22 -7.76 16.58
N THR A 438 -21.70 -6.85 17.42
CA THR A 438 -21.46 -6.89 18.86
C THR A 438 -22.71 -6.49 19.67
N PRO A 439 -23.04 -7.22 20.75
CA PRO A 439 -24.16 -6.85 21.61
C PRO A 439 -23.90 -5.58 22.45
N LYS A 440 -22.72 -4.97 22.32
CA LYS A 440 -22.28 -3.80 23.12
C LYS A 440 -22.67 -2.47 22.51
N SER A 441 -23.02 -2.44 21.22
CA SER A 441 -23.37 -1.24 20.46
C SER A 441 -24.60 -1.47 19.59
N GLY A 442 -24.86 -0.53 18.69
CA GLY A 442 -25.91 -0.61 17.69
C GLY A 442 -27.30 -0.18 18.16
N SER A 443 -28.24 -0.14 17.22
CA SER A 443 -29.61 0.27 17.45
C SER A 443 -30.62 -0.63 16.73
N THR A 444 -31.81 -0.77 17.34
CA THR A 444 -32.97 -1.44 16.70
C THR A 444 -33.76 -0.50 15.81
N THR A 445 -33.42 0.78 15.76
CA THR A 445 -34.09 1.81 14.95
C THR A 445 -33.03 2.68 14.29
N ILE A 446 -33.40 3.38 13.22
CA ILE A 446 -32.60 4.42 12.58
C ILE A 446 -33.42 5.72 12.50
N GLU A 447 -32.74 6.83 12.77
CA GLU A 447 -33.35 8.15 12.74
C GLU A 447 -34.02 8.45 11.38
N ASN A 448 -35.20 9.07 11.43
CA ASN A 448 -36.02 9.44 10.27
C ASN A 448 -36.66 8.31 9.47
N TYR A 449 -36.52 7.04 9.89
CA TYR A 449 -37.14 5.88 9.25
C TYR A 449 -38.12 5.18 10.18
N ASP A 450 -39.22 4.74 9.63
CA ASP A 450 -40.23 3.93 10.33
C ASP A 450 -39.89 2.43 10.13
N VAL A 451 -38.83 2.00 10.80
CA VAL A 451 -38.32 0.61 10.77
C VAL A 451 -37.85 0.16 12.15
N ILE A 452 -38.09 -1.10 12.47
CA ILE A 452 -37.65 -1.72 13.73
C ILE A 452 -36.93 -3.03 13.39
N PHE A 453 -35.64 -3.10 13.71
CA PHE A 453 -34.85 -4.32 13.61
C PHE A 453 -35.08 -5.22 14.83
N ASN A 454 -35.01 -6.53 14.65
CA ASN A 454 -35.16 -7.49 15.75
C ASN A 454 -33.91 -7.68 16.62
N GLU A 455 -32.76 -7.21 16.17
CA GLU A 455 -31.49 -7.11 16.89
C GLU A 455 -30.91 -5.70 16.70
N LYS A 456 -29.92 -5.31 17.52
CA LYS A 456 -29.27 -4.00 17.42
C LYS A 456 -28.26 -3.99 16.28
N ALA A 457 -28.51 -3.23 15.22
CA ALA A 457 -27.58 -3.10 14.11
C ALA A 457 -26.44 -2.13 14.45
N ASP A 458 -25.20 -2.54 14.20
CA ASP A 458 -24.02 -1.68 14.23
C ASP A 458 -23.79 -1.02 12.86
N PHE A 459 -24.13 -1.76 11.78
CA PHE A 459 -24.01 -1.33 10.39
C PHE A 459 -25.31 -1.58 9.63
N ILE A 460 -25.52 -0.79 8.57
CA ILE A 460 -26.60 -0.98 7.62
C ILE A 460 -26.04 -0.85 6.21
N ILE A 461 -26.14 -1.90 5.38
CA ILE A 461 -25.97 -1.76 3.95
C ILE A 461 -27.31 -1.24 3.40
N ASP A 462 -27.30 -0.04 2.88
CA ASP A 462 -28.46 0.65 2.28
C ASP A 462 -28.34 0.60 0.75
N ILE A 463 -29.18 -0.21 0.12
CA ILE A 463 -29.26 -0.30 -1.35
C ILE A 463 -30.43 0.55 -1.83
N LYS A 464 -30.07 1.67 -2.45
CA LYS A 464 -31.01 2.70 -2.94
C LYS A 464 -30.63 3.14 -4.36
N GLY A 465 -30.91 2.28 -5.33
CA GLY A 465 -30.50 2.50 -6.72
C GLY A 465 -28.99 2.30 -6.93
N LYS A 466 -28.48 2.71 -8.09
CA LYS A 466 -27.08 2.46 -8.49
C LYS A 466 -26.10 3.48 -7.92
N ASP A 467 -26.53 4.71 -7.71
CA ASP A 467 -25.67 5.85 -7.42
C ASP A 467 -25.80 6.37 -5.97
N SER A 468 -26.72 5.80 -5.18
CA SER A 468 -27.03 6.28 -3.82
C SER A 468 -26.90 5.21 -2.75
N SER A 469 -26.43 4.03 -3.13
CA SER A 469 -26.23 2.91 -2.20
C SER A 469 -24.98 3.11 -1.36
N LYS A 470 -25.04 2.71 -0.08
CA LYS A 470 -23.95 2.97 0.87
C LYS A 470 -23.93 1.99 2.05
N VAL A 471 -22.83 1.96 2.77
CA VAL A 471 -22.71 1.33 4.08
C VAL A 471 -22.74 2.42 5.15
N LEU A 472 -23.67 2.29 6.08
CA LEU A 472 -23.82 3.16 7.24
C LEU A 472 -23.27 2.48 8.49
N ILE A 473 -22.67 3.26 9.36
CA ILE A 473 -22.21 2.85 10.68
C ILE A 473 -22.96 3.59 11.76
N ASN A 474 -23.32 2.92 12.85
CA ASN A 474 -23.86 3.58 14.02
C ASN A 474 -22.84 4.55 14.64
N ASP A 475 -23.23 5.78 14.94
CA ASP A 475 -22.33 6.81 15.43
C ASP A 475 -21.53 6.37 16.66
N TYR A 476 -22.12 5.58 17.56
CA TYR A 476 -21.43 5.04 18.72
C TYR A 476 -20.24 4.14 18.36
N TYR A 477 -20.27 3.46 17.21
CA TYR A 477 -19.27 2.47 16.80
C TYR A 477 -18.33 2.96 15.70
N ASP A 478 -18.34 4.28 15.39
CA ASP A 478 -17.43 4.89 14.41
C ASP A 478 -16.03 5.09 14.99
N VAL A 479 -15.10 4.21 14.58
CA VAL A 479 -13.70 4.24 15.02
C VAL A 479 -12.97 5.49 14.53
N SER A 480 -13.32 6.02 13.34
CA SER A 480 -12.69 7.22 12.80
C SER A 480 -12.96 8.44 13.68
N ASP A 481 -14.19 8.58 14.20
CA ASP A 481 -14.51 9.64 15.15
C ASP A 481 -13.76 9.48 16.47
N PHE A 482 -13.60 8.25 16.93
CA PHE A 482 -12.87 7.97 18.15
C PHE A 482 -11.37 8.30 18.03
N LEU A 483 -10.72 7.89 16.95
CA LEU A 483 -9.27 8.06 16.74
C LEU A 483 -8.90 9.48 16.36
N PHE A 484 -9.65 10.10 15.45
CA PHE A 484 -9.22 11.35 14.80
C PHE A 484 -10.01 12.60 15.23
N ASN A 485 -11.23 12.45 15.79
CA ASN A 485 -12.02 13.57 16.29
C ASN A 485 -12.17 13.58 17.82
N GLU A 486 -11.59 12.60 18.50
CA GLU A 486 -11.70 12.44 19.96
C GLU A 486 -13.15 12.41 20.47
N ILE A 487 -14.10 12.02 19.61
CA ILE A 487 -15.52 11.92 19.99
C ILE A 487 -15.71 10.70 20.88
N ARG A 488 -16.39 10.88 22.00
CA ARG A 488 -16.71 9.83 22.98
C ARG A 488 -18.18 9.89 23.32
N TYR A 489 -18.80 8.72 23.42
CA TYR A 489 -20.21 8.57 23.79
C TYR A 489 -20.33 7.92 25.16
N GLU A 490 -21.10 8.55 26.07
CA GLU A 490 -21.39 8.00 27.41
C GLU A 490 -22.47 6.91 27.40
N SER A 491 -23.34 6.92 26.39
CA SER A 491 -24.44 5.97 26.23
C SER A 491 -24.40 5.31 24.87
N ASN A 492 -24.66 4.02 24.81
CA ASN A 492 -24.80 3.25 23.57
C ASN A 492 -26.25 3.23 23.03
N ASP A 493 -27.14 4.05 23.56
CA ASP A 493 -28.53 4.20 23.08
C ASP A 493 -28.56 5.31 22.00
N ILE A 494 -27.88 5.05 20.89
CA ILE A 494 -27.70 5.95 19.75
C ILE A 494 -28.37 5.30 18.54
N ASN A 495 -29.30 6.02 17.89
CA ASN A 495 -29.99 5.56 16.68
C ASN A 495 -29.64 6.37 15.42
N SER A 496 -28.61 7.23 15.50
CA SER A 496 -28.05 7.91 14.35
C SER A 496 -27.00 7.02 13.67
N PHE A 497 -27.01 7.08 12.36
CA PHE A 497 -26.10 6.38 11.47
C PHE A 497 -25.55 7.33 10.42
N LYS A 498 -24.31 7.16 10.03
CA LYS A 498 -23.66 7.95 8.99
C LYS A 498 -22.90 7.06 8.01
N THR A 499 -22.59 7.58 6.84
CA THR A 499 -21.75 6.90 5.85
C THR A 499 -20.34 6.68 6.42
N ILE A 500 -19.81 5.48 6.25
CA ILE A 500 -18.44 5.16 6.66
C ILE A 500 -17.45 6.02 5.89
N ARG A 501 -16.44 6.53 6.59
CA ARG A 501 -15.41 7.42 6.02
C ARG A 501 -14.02 7.05 6.51
N GLN A 502 -13.02 7.36 5.69
CA GLN A 502 -11.60 7.31 6.08
C GLN A 502 -11.02 8.71 6.12
N VAL A 503 -10.17 8.96 7.10
CA VAL A 503 -9.38 10.20 7.21
C VAL A 503 -8.25 10.13 6.18
N VAL A 504 -8.03 11.23 5.46
CA VAL A 504 -6.96 11.36 4.46
C VAL A 504 -6.01 12.51 4.77
N LEU A 505 -6.34 13.35 5.74
CA LEU A 505 -5.48 14.39 6.30
C LEU A 505 -6.03 14.75 7.68
N GLY A 506 -5.16 14.80 8.71
CA GLY A 506 -5.47 15.37 10.02
C GLY A 506 -5.68 16.89 9.97
N GLU A 507 -6.17 17.49 11.06
CA GLU A 507 -6.16 18.95 11.16
C GLU A 507 -4.70 19.44 11.12
N SER A 508 -4.41 20.38 10.23
CA SER A 508 -3.05 20.83 9.93
C SER A 508 -3.00 22.35 9.73
N ILE A 509 -1.82 22.92 9.81
CA ILE A 509 -1.61 24.36 9.61
C ILE A 509 -0.59 24.55 8.49
N LEU A 510 -0.93 25.30 7.46
CA LEU A 510 0.02 25.71 6.43
C LEU A 510 1.07 26.65 7.02
N PRO A 511 2.36 26.30 7.07
CA PRO A 511 3.39 27.07 7.78
C PRO A 511 3.51 28.51 7.25
N LYS A 512 3.50 28.70 5.94
CA LYS A 512 3.67 30.02 5.31
C LYS A 512 2.54 31.00 5.60
N SER A 513 1.30 30.54 5.58
CA SER A 513 0.12 31.42 5.69
C SER A 513 -0.54 31.42 7.06
N GLY A 514 -0.25 30.42 7.91
CA GLY A 514 -0.99 30.16 9.15
C GLY A 514 -2.43 29.71 8.92
N LYS A 515 -2.79 29.31 7.70
CA LYS A 515 -4.13 28.85 7.38
C LYS A 515 -4.37 27.46 7.96
N ILE A 516 -5.44 27.30 8.76
CA ILE A 516 -5.86 26.00 9.26
C ILE A 516 -6.53 25.22 8.12
N ILE A 517 -6.05 24.00 7.89
CA ILE A 517 -6.68 23.00 7.05
C ILE A 517 -7.42 22.05 7.99
N PRO A 518 -8.77 22.00 7.93
CA PRO A 518 -9.52 21.08 8.78
C PRO A 518 -9.29 19.63 8.36
N ILE A 519 -9.52 18.71 9.27
CA ILE A 519 -9.47 17.28 8.99
C ILE A 519 -10.29 16.94 7.74
N GLN A 520 -9.71 16.13 6.86
CA GLN A 520 -10.32 15.74 5.60
C GLN A 520 -10.68 14.25 5.60
N TYR A 521 -11.85 13.96 5.02
CA TYR A 521 -12.41 12.62 4.91
C TYR A 521 -12.76 12.27 3.48
N VAL A 522 -12.81 10.96 3.22
CA VAL A 522 -13.46 10.38 2.05
C VAL A 522 -14.52 9.39 2.53
N GLU A 523 -15.73 9.52 2.00
CA GLU A 523 -16.85 8.61 2.28
C GLU A 523 -16.66 7.29 1.54
N VAL A 524 -15.82 6.43 2.08
CA VAL A 524 -15.55 5.10 1.53
C VAL A 524 -16.74 4.14 1.65
N GLY A 525 -17.73 4.47 2.46
CA GLY A 525 -18.98 3.73 2.59
C GLY A 525 -19.90 3.86 1.38
N ASN A 526 -19.72 4.85 0.48
CA ASN A 526 -20.47 4.95 -0.76
C ASN A 526 -20.16 3.75 -1.66
N LEU A 527 -21.19 2.92 -1.96
CA LEU A 527 -21.02 1.68 -2.71
C LEU A 527 -20.93 1.94 -4.22
N ILE A 528 -20.00 1.26 -4.87
CA ILE A 528 -19.71 1.39 -6.29
C ILE A 528 -20.44 0.28 -7.05
N TYR A 529 -21.38 0.69 -7.93
CA TYR A 529 -22.09 -0.22 -8.80
C TYR A 529 -21.22 -0.70 -9.97
N GLY A 530 -21.19 -1.99 -10.25
CA GLY A 530 -20.45 -2.50 -11.41
C GLY A 530 -20.24 -4.01 -11.36
N ASN A 531 -19.43 -4.50 -12.31
CA ASN A 531 -19.08 -5.88 -12.43
C ASN A 531 -17.71 -6.14 -11.79
N GLY A 532 -17.66 -6.95 -10.76
CA GLY A 532 -16.44 -7.31 -10.03
C GLY A 532 -15.77 -8.62 -10.49
N ASN A 533 -16.16 -9.18 -11.63
CA ASN A 533 -15.56 -10.39 -12.17
C ASN A 533 -14.39 -10.05 -13.11
N PRO A 534 -13.13 -10.39 -12.76
CA PRO A 534 -11.96 -10.03 -13.56
C PRO A 534 -11.91 -10.68 -14.96
N ASN A 535 -12.81 -11.64 -15.25
CA ASN A 535 -12.96 -12.23 -16.58
C ASN A 535 -14.04 -11.54 -17.44
N SER A 536 -14.67 -10.47 -16.95
CA SER A 536 -15.65 -9.68 -17.67
C SER A 536 -15.00 -8.52 -18.41
N ASN A 537 -15.52 -8.19 -19.60
CA ASN A 537 -15.12 -6.98 -20.31
C ASN A 537 -15.62 -5.68 -19.62
N GLU A 538 -16.54 -5.80 -18.66
CA GLU A 538 -17.08 -4.70 -17.85
C GLU A 538 -16.48 -4.70 -16.46
N TYR A 539 -15.35 -5.38 -16.27
CA TYR A 539 -14.69 -5.48 -14.97
C TYR A 539 -14.32 -4.09 -14.40
N ASN A 540 -14.66 -3.90 -13.14
CA ASN A 540 -14.14 -2.80 -12.33
C ASN A 540 -13.77 -3.36 -10.95
N SER A 541 -12.51 -3.31 -10.59
CA SER A 541 -12.00 -3.86 -9.33
C SER A 541 -12.59 -3.21 -8.09
N LEU A 542 -13.08 -1.98 -8.20
CA LEU A 542 -13.73 -1.24 -7.10
C LEU A 542 -15.22 -1.59 -6.93
N SER A 543 -15.84 -2.35 -7.84
CA SER A 543 -17.28 -2.65 -7.75
C SER A 543 -17.62 -3.36 -6.44
N ASP A 544 -18.60 -2.82 -5.72
CA ASP A 544 -19.10 -3.37 -4.46
C ASP A 544 -20.40 -4.15 -4.66
N PHE A 545 -21.23 -3.79 -5.64
CA PHE A 545 -22.50 -4.46 -5.88
C PHE A 545 -22.96 -4.40 -7.33
N ILE A 546 -23.83 -5.38 -7.70
CA ILE A 546 -24.50 -5.42 -8.99
C ILE A 546 -25.95 -5.92 -8.81
N ILE A 547 -26.84 -5.49 -9.70
CA ILE A 547 -28.26 -5.84 -9.67
C ILE A 547 -28.61 -6.51 -11.00
N ASN A 548 -29.26 -7.66 -10.91
CA ASN A 548 -29.78 -8.37 -12.10
C ASN A 548 -31.16 -8.98 -11.80
N GLY A 549 -32.22 -8.39 -12.38
CA GLY A 549 -33.62 -8.82 -12.14
C GLY A 549 -33.99 -8.66 -10.66
N ASP A 550 -34.37 -9.76 -10.02
CA ASP A 550 -34.76 -9.83 -8.61
C ASP A 550 -33.57 -10.03 -7.65
N ASP A 551 -32.33 -10.08 -8.18
CA ASP A 551 -31.14 -10.38 -7.41
C ASP A 551 -30.21 -9.18 -7.27
N ILE A 552 -29.70 -8.98 -6.06
CA ILE A 552 -28.64 -8.03 -5.71
C ILE A 552 -27.46 -8.84 -5.17
N GLU A 553 -26.31 -8.74 -5.80
CA GLU A 553 -25.05 -9.30 -5.28
C GLU A 553 -24.20 -8.17 -4.73
N ILE A 554 -23.61 -8.37 -3.55
CA ILE A 554 -22.82 -7.37 -2.81
C ILE A 554 -21.58 -8.05 -2.25
N ARG A 555 -20.45 -7.34 -2.22
CA ARG A 555 -19.25 -7.71 -1.44
C ARG A 555 -18.83 -6.53 -0.57
N ILE A 556 -18.49 -6.80 0.68
CA ILE A 556 -18.02 -5.78 1.63
C ILE A 556 -16.70 -6.24 2.21
N PRO A 557 -15.64 -5.40 2.18
CA PRO A 557 -14.37 -5.67 2.84
C PRO A 557 -14.55 -5.85 4.35
N TRP A 558 -13.77 -6.74 4.95
CA TRP A 558 -13.91 -7.07 6.38
C TRP A 558 -13.73 -5.84 7.28
N LEU A 559 -12.68 -5.04 7.07
CA LEU A 559 -12.40 -3.89 7.93
C LEU A 559 -13.44 -2.77 7.80
N MET A 560 -14.14 -2.67 6.67
CA MET A 560 -15.27 -1.72 6.52
C MET A 560 -16.38 -1.98 7.54
N LEU A 561 -16.46 -3.19 8.08
CA LEU A 561 -17.40 -3.58 9.14
C LEU A 561 -16.70 -3.73 10.51
N ASN A 562 -15.59 -3.06 10.77
CA ASN A 562 -14.81 -3.16 12.02
C ASN A 562 -14.40 -4.61 12.38
N ILE A 563 -14.34 -5.53 11.40
CA ILE A 563 -13.79 -6.87 11.59
C ILE A 563 -12.28 -6.76 11.41
N SER A 564 -11.56 -6.78 12.51
CA SER A 564 -10.13 -6.48 12.62
C SER A 564 -9.21 -7.66 12.27
N ASP A 565 -9.71 -8.87 12.33
CA ASP A 565 -9.05 -10.09 11.87
C ASP A 565 -10.09 -11.19 11.59
N PRO A 566 -10.48 -11.36 10.31
CA PRO A 566 -11.44 -12.41 9.94
C PRO A 566 -10.87 -13.82 10.12
N SER A 567 -9.54 -14.00 10.07
CA SER A 567 -8.92 -15.33 10.22
C SER A 567 -9.15 -15.94 11.60
N ASN A 568 -9.21 -15.09 12.62
CA ASN A 568 -9.48 -15.46 14.00
C ASN A 568 -10.85 -15.00 14.52
N LYS A 569 -11.69 -14.38 13.66
CA LYS A 569 -12.98 -13.78 14.01
C LYS A 569 -12.87 -12.69 15.08
N MET A 570 -11.90 -11.80 14.93
CA MET A 570 -11.73 -10.66 15.82
C MET A 570 -12.47 -9.46 15.27
N ILE A 571 -13.08 -8.70 16.17
CA ILE A 571 -13.70 -7.40 15.88
C ILE A 571 -13.12 -6.34 16.82
N ILE A 572 -13.31 -5.08 16.47
CA ILE A 572 -13.02 -3.97 17.38
C ILE A 572 -14.03 -4.02 18.54
N ASP A 573 -13.55 -3.95 19.78
CA ASP A 573 -14.38 -3.96 20.99
C ASP A 573 -15.00 -2.60 21.28
N ASP A 574 -15.68 -2.44 22.40
CA ASP A 574 -16.32 -1.21 22.86
C ASP A 574 -15.27 -0.18 23.35
N PHE A 575 -14.72 0.60 22.42
CA PHE A 575 -13.71 1.62 22.66
C PHE A 575 -14.25 2.85 23.41
N ASN A 576 -15.54 3.16 23.32
CA ASN A 576 -16.13 4.24 24.12
C ASN A 576 -16.08 3.92 25.61
N LYS A 577 -16.19 2.64 25.97
CA LYS A 577 -16.15 2.19 27.36
C LYS A 577 -14.74 1.93 27.86
N SER A 578 -13.86 1.36 27.06
CA SER A 578 -12.46 1.07 27.44
C SER A 578 -11.57 2.32 27.40
N GLY A 579 -11.86 3.26 26.49
CA GLY A 579 -11.02 4.42 26.22
C GLY A 579 -9.90 4.15 25.21
N GLU A 580 -9.80 2.96 24.67
CA GLU A 580 -8.76 2.50 23.74
C GLU A 580 -9.29 1.45 22.77
N ILE A 581 -8.64 1.30 21.61
CA ILE A 581 -8.98 0.26 20.65
C ILE A 581 -8.47 -1.09 21.14
N ASN A 582 -9.39 -2.01 21.37
CA ASN A 582 -9.12 -3.40 21.73
C ASN A 582 -9.83 -4.33 20.76
N HIS A 583 -9.37 -5.57 20.68
CA HIS A 583 -9.94 -6.59 19.81
C HIS A 583 -10.55 -7.72 20.63
N VAL A 584 -11.71 -8.22 20.20
CA VAL A 584 -12.43 -9.33 20.87
C VAL A 584 -12.90 -10.37 19.87
N GLU A 585 -12.77 -11.65 20.25
CA GLU A 585 -13.26 -12.76 19.43
C GLU A 585 -14.79 -12.88 19.51
N ILE A 586 -15.41 -13.06 18.34
CA ILE A 586 -16.85 -13.34 18.21
C ILE A 586 -17.10 -14.73 17.61
N ASN A 587 -18.29 -15.25 17.83
CA ASN A 587 -18.67 -16.53 17.23
C ASN A 587 -19.50 -16.38 15.96
N LYS A 588 -20.26 -15.30 15.84
CA LYS A 588 -21.24 -15.04 14.80
C LYS A 588 -21.52 -13.55 14.68
N ILE A 589 -22.10 -13.17 13.58
CA ILE A 589 -22.78 -11.88 13.35
C ILE A 589 -24.26 -12.16 13.07
N ASN A 590 -25.17 -11.19 13.30
CA ASN A 590 -26.58 -11.32 12.94
C ASN A 590 -26.88 -10.39 11.76
N ILE A 591 -27.63 -10.88 10.78
CA ILE A 591 -27.92 -10.16 9.53
C ILE A 591 -29.34 -10.43 9.08
N GLY A 592 -30.02 -9.36 8.63
CA GLY A 592 -31.37 -9.44 8.11
C GLY A 592 -31.55 -8.63 6.82
N VAL A 593 -32.77 -8.62 6.29
CA VAL A 593 -33.16 -7.82 5.12
C VAL A 593 -34.49 -7.15 5.38
N TYR A 594 -34.53 -5.84 5.28
CA TYR A 594 -35.73 -5.02 5.46
C TYR A 594 -35.97 -4.23 4.19
N VAL A 595 -37.18 -4.32 3.66
CA VAL A 595 -37.60 -3.58 2.47
C VAL A 595 -38.45 -2.40 2.90
N LEU A 596 -38.06 -1.22 2.43
CA LEU A 596 -38.74 0.03 2.74
C LEU A 596 -39.35 0.63 1.46
N GLU A 597 -40.46 1.34 1.61
CA GLU A 597 -41.04 2.25 0.62
C GLU A 597 -41.40 3.57 1.35
N ASP A 598 -40.98 4.69 0.81
CA ASP A 598 -41.16 6.01 1.43
C ASP A 598 -40.67 6.04 2.91
N MET A 599 -39.46 5.50 3.19
CA MET A 599 -38.87 5.41 4.52
C MET A 599 -39.65 4.57 5.55
N LYS A 600 -40.58 3.74 5.09
CA LYS A 600 -41.38 2.84 5.95
C LYS A 600 -41.16 1.39 5.59
N GLN A 601 -40.99 0.57 6.61
CA GLN A 601 -40.88 -0.86 6.46
C GLN A 601 -42.16 -1.46 5.87
N ILE A 602 -42.04 -2.17 4.76
CA ILE A 602 -43.15 -2.90 4.11
C ILE A 602 -42.97 -4.43 4.19
N GLN A 603 -41.71 -4.91 4.23
CA GLN A 603 -41.39 -6.33 4.38
C GLN A 603 -40.14 -6.46 5.28
N ALA A 604 -40.01 -7.60 5.97
CA ALA A 604 -38.81 -7.92 6.75
C ALA A 604 -38.47 -9.39 6.63
N LEU A 605 -37.20 -9.66 6.65
CA LEU A 605 -36.57 -10.95 6.90
C LEU A 605 -35.65 -10.77 8.10
N ASP A 606 -36.14 -11.19 9.27
CA ASP A 606 -35.48 -10.97 10.55
C ASP A 606 -34.01 -11.38 10.54
N MET A 607 -33.20 -10.65 11.29
CA MET A 607 -31.79 -10.91 11.44
C MET A 607 -31.54 -12.28 12.03
N LYS A 608 -30.67 -13.05 11.40
CA LYS A 608 -30.26 -14.42 11.76
C LYS A 608 -28.74 -14.51 11.80
N ALA A 609 -28.27 -15.47 12.57
CA ALA A 609 -26.85 -15.71 12.77
C ALA A 609 -26.18 -16.23 11.49
N TYR A 610 -25.06 -15.64 11.16
CA TYR A 610 -24.08 -16.12 10.19
C TYR A 610 -22.72 -16.29 10.87
N SER A 611 -21.95 -17.27 10.44
CA SER A 611 -20.60 -17.52 10.94
C SER A 611 -19.75 -18.15 9.84
N TRP A 612 -18.46 -17.92 9.89
CA TRP A 612 -17.47 -18.52 9.01
C TRP A 612 -16.44 -19.34 9.78
N ASN A 613 -15.59 -20.08 9.09
CA ASN A 613 -14.54 -20.87 9.74
C ASN A 613 -13.28 -20.00 9.92
N LYS A 614 -12.59 -20.19 11.03
CA LYS A 614 -11.23 -19.67 11.22
C LYS A 614 -10.26 -20.36 10.27
N TRP A 615 -9.16 -19.67 9.92
CA TRP A 615 -8.05 -20.26 9.17
C TRP A 615 -6.70 -19.82 9.74
N ILE A 616 -5.69 -20.66 9.56
CA ILE A 616 -4.31 -20.39 10.00
C ILE A 616 -3.46 -19.91 8.82
N TYR A 617 -3.72 -20.46 7.62
CA TYR A 617 -3.07 -20.06 6.39
C TYR A 617 -4.13 -19.67 5.37
N PRO A 618 -3.95 -18.53 4.67
CA PRO A 618 -4.88 -18.13 3.63
C PRO A 618 -4.80 -19.06 2.43
N THR A 619 -5.89 -19.17 1.70
CA THR A 619 -5.88 -19.77 0.36
C THR A 619 -5.95 -18.66 -0.67
N TYR A 620 -5.06 -18.69 -1.66
CA TYR A 620 -5.01 -17.66 -2.69
C TYR A 620 -4.55 -18.24 -4.04
N HIS A 621 -4.72 -17.45 -5.09
CA HIS A 621 -4.14 -17.66 -6.41
C HIS A 621 -3.65 -16.34 -6.98
N GLU A 622 -2.67 -16.42 -7.89
CA GLU A 622 -2.12 -15.26 -8.55
C GLU A 622 -2.93 -14.87 -9.79
N ARG A 623 -3.12 -13.57 -9.99
CA ARG A 623 -3.69 -12.99 -11.20
C ARG A 623 -2.92 -11.72 -11.58
N LEU A 624 -2.59 -11.56 -12.86
CA LEU A 624 -2.09 -10.28 -13.37
C LEU A 624 -3.26 -9.29 -13.47
N LYS A 625 -3.09 -8.11 -12.88
CA LYS A 625 -4.08 -7.02 -12.88
C LYS A 625 -4.21 -6.38 -14.28
N GLU A 626 -5.28 -5.63 -14.52
CA GLU A 626 -5.42 -4.84 -15.75
C GLU A 626 -4.25 -3.88 -15.95
N SER A 627 -3.76 -3.28 -14.85
CA SER A 627 -2.60 -2.38 -14.84
C SER A 627 -1.33 -3.01 -15.43
N TYR A 628 -1.11 -4.32 -15.24
CA TYR A 628 0.00 -5.03 -15.89
C TYR A 628 -0.08 -4.96 -17.41
N TYR A 629 -1.25 -5.18 -17.98
CA TYR A 629 -1.42 -5.20 -19.44
C TYR A 629 -1.31 -3.79 -20.04
N ILE A 630 -1.81 -2.77 -19.33
CA ILE A 630 -1.70 -1.36 -19.73
C ILE A 630 -0.23 -0.94 -19.76
N LEU A 631 0.52 -1.19 -18.68
CA LEU A 631 1.97 -0.92 -18.62
C LEU A 631 2.75 -1.73 -19.66
N LYS A 632 2.38 -2.99 -19.90
CA LYS A 632 3.00 -3.82 -20.94
C LYS A 632 2.89 -3.20 -22.34
N GLU A 633 1.76 -2.61 -22.68
CA GLU A 633 1.60 -1.91 -23.97
C GLU A 633 2.42 -0.62 -24.01
N ALA A 634 2.40 0.18 -22.95
CA ALA A 634 3.15 1.43 -22.87
C ALA A 634 4.67 1.20 -22.96
N LEU A 635 5.19 0.21 -22.24
CA LEU A 635 6.63 -0.11 -22.22
C LEU A 635 7.21 -0.64 -23.57
N LYS A 636 6.41 -0.74 -24.62
CA LYS A 636 6.91 -0.99 -25.98
C LYS A 636 7.51 0.26 -26.63
N GLU A 637 7.15 1.43 -26.14
CA GLU A 637 7.58 2.72 -26.70
C GLU A 637 8.90 3.21 -26.07
N PHE A 638 9.32 2.63 -24.94
CA PHE A 638 10.57 2.89 -24.23
C PHE A 638 11.61 1.78 -24.51
#